data_37a226f74f34a65e93b5e00911074244
#
_entry.id   37a226f74f34a65e93b5e00911074244
#
_cell.length_a   1.000
_cell.length_b   1.000
_cell.length_c   1.000
_cell.angle_alpha   90.00
_cell.angle_beta   90.00
_cell.angle_gamma   90.00
#
_symmetry.space_group_name_H-M   'P 1'
#
loop_
_entity.id
_entity.type
_entity.pdbx_description
1 polymer ?
#
loop_
_entity_poly.entity_id
_entity_poly.type
_entity_poly.pdbx_seq_one_letter_code
_entity_poly.pdbx_strand_id
1 'polypeptide(L)'
;MNVPGFRHILKMALTVSLRRVLLLLLMATIFILMVLYWNQDGMKPQSFLVEKSMKRRADVNTRPPIPDEKLWTYKCENERCVRHTYPTNDGGGAASDRRIPFMTCAMTCGEVNIWPHPTIKTAISSVSLKFTMEDVQLRMDTPHSAIETQFKQAFAYFLSDLRRIQRLPSAEESTESVAGGAAVAVGGAERAAATEQNHLNPQQQQQFQQQQQQHHRSRARRDTSHADALAGAAAAGVGDAETAGAYHHRHKRRHIDIGRALGNTLADKMAPAAILSNVFNTRRHCDVDTLLVQVEVHKSGDINLSLDTDESYKLSVAHERRTVNIHITANSFFGARHALSTLQQLIWYDDEDNLLHILSKAIIIDTPRFRYRGLMLDTSRHFFSLEAIKRTIVGMSHAKLNRFHWHITDSQSFPYVSKNFPEMAIHGAYSEHETYTFEEVREVAAFARVHGVQVLPEIDAPAHAGNGWEWGPKRGLGDLSLCINQQPWSFYCGEPPCGQLNPKNNNTYLVLQRLYEELLNATGPTDYFHLGGDEVNLECWGQYFNDTDLRGLWCDFMLNAMARLKIANNNVEPRVVSVWSSGLTNTKCLPSSRVAVQVWGGSTWQENYDLIDNGFNVIFSHVDAWYLDCGFGNWRSTGEGACSPYRTWQNVYKHRPWERMRLTKAQRKQVLGGEVCLWTEQTDEYQLDNRLWPRAAALGERLWSDLDDDREFDVVPQDVFKRMSVFRNRLVELGLEAEPIFPKFCAQHPGECI
;
A
#
# COMPACT_ATOMS: atom_id res chain seq x y z
N MET A 1 63.96 0.34 -58.49
CA MET A 1 62.56 0.01 -58.84
C MET A 1 61.65 1.08 -58.28
N ASN A 2 61.21 1.98 -59.13
CA ASN A 2 60.28 3.04 -58.80
C ASN A 2 58.85 2.47 -58.98
N VAL A 3 58.10 2.25 -57.87
CA VAL A 3 56.70 1.88 -57.91
C VAL A 3 55.85 3.11 -57.50
N PRO A 4 55.14 3.72 -58.43
CA PRO A 4 54.36 4.97 -58.16
C PRO A 4 53.22 4.84 -57.14
N GLY A 5 52.84 3.63 -56.77
CA GLY A 5 51.69 3.38 -55.82
C GLY A 5 52.06 3.59 -54.34
N PHE A 6 53.27 3.45 -53.91
CA PHE A 6 53.64 3.44 -52.50
C PHE A 6 53.55 4.83 -51.82
N ARG A 7 53.81 5.91 -52.57
CA ARG A 7 53.72 7.28 -52.08
C ARG A 7 52.26 7.74 -51.87
N HIS A 8 51.29 7.16 -52.59
CA HIS A 8 49.94 7.52 -52.47
C HIS A 8 49.29 6.84 -51.26
N ILE A 9 49.61 5.58 -50.99
CA ILE A 9 49.14 4.80 -49.84
C ILE A 9 49.74 5.39 -48.54
N LEU A 10 50.98 5.80 -48.55
CA LEU A 10 51.60 6.41 -47.34
C LEU A 10 50.98 7.79 -47.01
N LYS A 11 50.61 8.60 -48.03
CA LYS A 11 49.93 9.88 -47.84
C LYS A 11 48.47 9.65 -47.33
N MET A 12 47.75 8.65 -47.80
CA MET A 12 46.43 8.33 -47.30
C MET A 12 46.47 7.79 -45.86
N ALA A 13 47.43 6.94 -45.54
CA ALA A 13 47.57 6.41 -44.17
C ALA A 13 47.96 7.51 -43.17
N LEU A 14 48.85 8.46 -43.55
CA LEU A 14 49.21 9.59 -42.68
C LEU A 14 48.03 10.56 -42.47
N THR A 15 47.22 10.84 -43.49
CA THR A 15 46.03 11.72 -43.35
C THR A 15 44.90 11.08 -42.53
N VAL A 16 44.71 9.77 -42.62
CA VAL A 16 43.74 9.05 -41.77
C VAL A 16 44.20 9.00 -40.32
N SER A 17 45.51 8.82 -40.08
CA SER A 17 46.06 8.84 -38.71
C SER A 17 45.95 10.24 -38.09
N LEU A 18 46.27 11.29 -38.85
CA LEU A 18 46.20 12.69 -38.38
C LEU A 18 44.72 13.10 -38.09
N ARG A 19 43.76 12.66 -38.90
CA ARG A 19 42.35 12.90 -38.65
C ARG A 19 41.85 12.18 -37.39
N ARG A 20 42.30 10.96 -37.14
CA ARG A 20 41.95 10.24 -35.90
C ARG A 20 42.53 10.89 -34.65
N VAL A 21 43.77 11.36 -34.72
CA VAL A 21 44.40 12.09 -33.62
C VAL A 21 43.71 13.43 -33.38
N LEU A 22 43.38 14.17 -34.42
CA LEU A 22 42.58 15.41 -34.29
C LEU A 22 41.18 15.17 -33.70
N LEU A 23 40.54 14.07 -34.08
CA LEU A 23 39.21 13.71 -33.53
C LEU A 23 39.29 13.32 -32.03
N LEU A 24 40.33 12.59 -31.66
CA LEU A 24 40.57 12.24 -30.24
C LEU A 24 40.91 13.47 -29.40
N LEU A 25 41.68 14.41 -29.92
CA LEU A 25 41.98 15.68 -29.25
C LEU A 25 40.75 16.56 -29.13
N LEU A 26 39.86 16.59 -30.13
CA LEU A 26 38.58 17.30 -30.09
C LEU A 26 37.65 16.69 -29.04
N MET A 27 37.55 15.36 -29.00
CA MET A 27 36.77 14.65 -28.00
C MET A 27 37.30 14.86 -26.57
N ALA A 28 38.62 14.85 -26.41
CA ALA A 28 39.24 15.14 -25.12
C ALA A 28 39.03 16.60 -24.67
N THR A 29 39.09 17.57 -25.58
CA THR A 29 38.76 18.96 -25.25
C THR A 29 37.28 19.17 -24.93
N ILE A 30 36.36 18.51 -25.64
CA ILE A 30 34.95 18.54 -25.32
C ILE A 30 34.70 17.91 -23.96
N PHE A 31 35.35 16.80 -23.64
CA PHE A 31 35.25 16.13 -22.34
C PHE A 31 35.80 17.02 -21.21
N ILE A 32 36.95 17.65 -21.40
CA ILE A 32 37.51 18.59 -20.42
C ILE A 32 36.60 19.81 -20.25
N LEU A 33 36.00 20.34 -21.31
CA LEU A 33 35.07 21.45 -21.23
C LEU A 33 33.77 21.03 -20.53
N MET A 34 33.27 19.82 -20.74
CA MET A 34 32.16 19.26 -19.99
C MET A 34 32.48 19.10 -18.49
N VAL A 35 33.65 18.59 -18.15
CA VAL A 35 34.13 18.44 -16.77
C VAL A 35 34.32 19.80 -16.09
N LEU A 36 34.87 20.79 -16.81
CA LEU A 36 35.02 22.16 -16.30
C LEU A 36 33.68 22.87 -16.16
N TYR A 37 32.77 22.71 -17.10
CA TYR A 37 31.40 23.21 -17.00
C TYR A 37 30.63 22.57 -15.80
N TRP A 38 30.80 21.25 -15.58
CA TRP A 38 30.23 20.54 -14.43
C TRP A 38 30.86 21.01 -13.09
N ASN A 39 32.12 21.35 -13.07
CA ASN A 39 32.79 21.86 -11.86
C ASN A 39 32.49 23.34 -11.53
N GLN A 40 32.07 24.15 -12.51
CA GLN A 40 31.71 25.54 -12.25
C GLN A 40 30.31 25.68 -11.58
N ASP A 41 29.38 24.74 -11.81
CA ASP A 41 28.02 24.84 -11.27
C ASP A 41 27.83 24.14 -9.93
N GLY A 42 28.86 23.54 -9.32
CA GLY A 42 28.80 23.02 -7.94
C GLY A 42 27.66 22.00 -7.67
N MET A 43 27.11 21.33 -8.70
CA MET A 43 26.00 20.40 -8.56
C MET A 43 26.48 19.02 -8.11
N LYS A 44 26.21 18.69 -6.85
CA LYS A 44 26.24 17.31 -6.37
C LYS A 44 25.00 16.56 -6.94
N PRO A 45 25.16 15.43 -7.61
CA PRO A 45 24.01 14.66 -8.07
C PRO A 45 23.46 13.85 -6.89
N GLN A 46 22.27 14.09 -6.47
CA GLN A 46 21.34 13.28 -5.67
C GLN A 46 20.48 13.98 -4.61
N SER A 47 20.78 15.26 -4.25
CA SER A 47 19.92 15.97 -3.29
C SER A 47 18.89 16.91 -3.94
N PHE A 48 18.94 17.07 -5.26
CA PHE A 48 18.21 18.16 -5.94
C PHE A 48 16.69 17.99 -6.02
N LEU A 49 16.19 16.75 -6.09
CA LEU A 49 14.73 16.51 -6.19
C LEU A 49 14.05 16.56 -4.83
N VAL A 50 14.66 15.99 -3.80
CA VAL A 50 14.13 16.03 -2.42
C VAL A 50 14.24 17.42 -1.83
N GLU A 51 15.37 18.10 -2.05
CA GLU A 51 15.59 19.47 -1.56
C GLU A 51 14.70 20.50 -2.27
N LYS A 52 14.34 20.29 -3.54
CA LYS A 52 13.40 21.15 -4.28
C LYS A 52 11.95 21.00 -3.80
N SER A 53 11.55 19.81 -3.37
CA SER A 53 10.26 19.57 -2.72
C SER A 53 10.21 20.18 -1.32
N MET A 54 11.27 20.05 -0.53
CA MET A 54 11.34 20.67 0.81
C MET A 54 11.55 22.19 0.76
N LYS A 55 12.37 22.73 -0.16
CA LYS A 55 12.51 24.19 -0.34
C LYS A 55 11.22 24.87 -0.79
N ARG A 56 10.39 24.22 -1.61
CA ARG A 56 9.07 24.78 -1.94
C ARG A 56 8.15 24.93 -0.72
N ARG A 57 8.35 24.16 0.36
CA ARG A 57 7.60 24.28 1.61
C ARG A 57 8.20 25.31 2.58
N ALA A 58 9.52 25.51 2.58
CA ALA A 58 10.21 26.48 3.43
C ALA A 58 10.10 27.93 2.90
N ASP A 59 9.92 28.12 1.59
CA ASP A 59 9.85 29.44 0.95
C ASP A 59 8.51 30.17 1.12
N VAL A 60 7.53 29.59 1.82
CA VAL A 60 6.25 30.25 2.08
C VAL A 60 6.46 31.55 2.92
N ASN A 61 7.49 31.60 3.76
CA ASN A 61 7.80 32.76 4.61
C ASN A 61 8.59 33.89 3.93
N THR A 62 9.06 33.71 2.70
CA THR A 62 9.87 34.71 1.98
C THR A 62 9.13 35.38 0.83
N ARG A 63 7.88 35.02 0.57
CA ARG A 63 7.05 35.72 -0.42
C ARG A 63 6.62 37.06 0.13
N PRO A 64 6.66 38.13 -0.68
CA PRO A 64 6.09 39.40 -0.25
C PRO A 64 4.61 39.15 0.14
N PRO A 65 4.15 39.70 1.27
CA PRO A 65 2.76 39.54 1.70
C PRO A 65 1.83 40.04 0.60
N ILE A 66 0.81 39.25 0.28
CA ILE A 66 -0.28 39.72 -0.58
C ILE A 66 -0.95 40.86 0.17
N PRO A 67 -1.18 42.03 -0.46
CA PRO A 67 -1.91 43.12 0.21
C PRO A 67 -3.24 42.63 0.75
N ASP A 68 -3.61 43.05 1.98
CA ASP A 68 -4.83 42.59 2.68
C ASP A 68 -6.10 42.73 1.84
N GLU A 69 -6.16 43.76 1.02
CA GLU A 69 -7.25 44.01 0.07
C GLU A 69 -7.40 42.96 -1.03
N LYS A 70 -6.38 42.09 -1.22
CA LYS A 70 -6.39 40.96 -2.18
C LYS A 70 -6.58 39.59 -1.51
N LEU A 71 -6.74 39.54 -0.21
CA LEU A 71 -7.05 38.33 0.51
C LEU A 71 -8.54 38.00 0.39
N TRP A 72 -8.86 36.73 0.59
CA TRP A 72 -10.24 36.25 0.55
C TRP A 72 -10.53 35.30 1.71
N THR A 73 -11.81 35.22 2.05
CA THR A 73 -12.40 34.31 3.02
C THR A 73 -13.47 33.47 2.33
N TYR A 74 -13.91 32.39 2.97
CA TYR A 74 -15.01 31.58 2.47
C TYR A 74 -16.20 31.67 3.40
N LYS A 75 -17.41 31.82 2.82
CA LYS A 75 -18.68 31.80 3.55
C LYS A 75 -19.52 30.63 3.07
N CYS A 76 -20.29 30.00 3.96
CA CYS A 76 -21.25 28.97 3.62
C CYS A 76 -22.55 29.61 3.11
N GLU A 77 -22.81 29.47 1.83
CA GLU A 77 -24.01 29.98 1.17
C GLU A 77 -24.70 28.84 0.41
N ASN A 78 -25.95 28.54 0.73
CA ASN A 78 -26.72 27.46 0.12
C ASN A 78 -25.93 26.12 0.11
N GLU A 79 -25.33 25.77 1.27
CA GLU A 79 -24.52 24.55 1.46
C GLU A 79 -23.23 24.49 0.61
N ARG A 80 -22.79 25.61 0.08
CA ARG A 80 -21.57 25.75 -0.72
C ARG A 80 -20.63 26.79 -0.12
N CYS A 81 -19.31 26.52 -0.22
CA CYS A 81 -18.28 27.46 0.20
C CYS A 81 -18.02 28.47 -0.91
N VAL A 82 -18.52 29.67 -0.74
CA VAL A 82 -18.37 30.77 -1.70
C VAL A 82 -17.22 31.66 -1.26
N ARG A 83 -16.36 32.05 -2.20
CA ARG A 83 -15.23 32.95 -1.96
C ARG A 83 -15.66 34.40 -1.92
N HIS A 84 -15.28 35.14 -0.85
CA HIS A 84 -15.50 36.57 -0.66
C HIS A 84 -14.17 37.30 -0.48
N THR A 85 -14.14 38.59 -0.82
CA THR A 85 -12.99 39.44 -0.52
C THR A 85 -12.89 39.67 1.01
N TYR A 86 -11.68 39.69 1.55
CA TYR A 86 -11.42 39.97 2.97
C TYR A 86 -10.60 41.27 3.09
N PRO A 87 -10.92 42.18 4.03
CA PRO A 87 -12.07 42.15 4.93
C PRO A 87 -13.40 42.31 4.19
N THR A 88 -14.48 41.69 4.70
CA THR A 88 -15.81 41.81 4.10
C THR A 88 -16.36 43.21 4.40
N ASN A 89 -16.74 43.96 3.37
CA ASN A 89 -17.33 45.32 3.51
C ASN A 89 -18.80 45.28 3.95
N ASP A 90 -19.26 44.24 4.61
CA ASP A 90 -20.63 44.13 5.11
C ASP A 90 -20.79 45.05 6.32
N GLY A 91 -21.05 46.34 6.09
CA GLY A 91 -21.24 47.51 6.92
C GLY A 91 -21.80 47.41 8.35
N GLY A 92 -21.42 46.43 9.14
CA GLY A 92 -21.83 46.23 10.52
C GLY A 92 -20.62 45.94 11.41
N GLY A 93 -20.11 47.00 12.03
CA GLY A 93 -18.93 47.01 12.86
C GLY A 93 -18.87 45.96 13.95
N ALA A 94 -17.83 45.20 13.87
CA ALA A 94 -16.95 44.71 14.94
C ALA A 94 -15.76 44.02 14.28
N ALA A 95 -14.57 44.44 14.52
CA ALA A 95 -13.30 43.88 13.99
C ALA A 95 -12.99 42.49 14.59
N SER A 96 -13.84 41.50 14.32
CA SER A 96 -13.60 40.14 14.77
C SER A 96 -13.93 39.04 13.70
N ASP A 97 -14.16 39.43 12.44
CA ASP A 97 -14.38 38.43 11.41
C ASP A 97 -13.05 37.82 10.99
N ARG A 98 -12.67 36.79 11.71
CA ARG A 98 -11.54 35.93 11.33
C ARG A 98 -11.75 35.40 9.90
N ARG A 99 -10.70 35.43 9.10
CA ARG A 99 -10.68 34.78 7.79
C ARG A 99 -10.95 33.31 7.94
N ILE A 100 -11.87 32.74 7.16
CA ILE A 100 -12.19 31.34 7.14
C ILE A 100 -11.51 30.68 5.93
N PRO A 101 -10.54 29.77 6.12
CA PRO A 101 -9.92 28.99 5.05
C PRO A 101 -10.92 28.09 4.33
N PHE A 102 -10.59 27.71 3.09
CA PHE A 102 -11.45 26.83 2.30
C PHE A 102 -11.75 25.51 3.00
N MET A 103 -10.75 24.88 3.63
CA MET A 103 -10.94 23.57 4.29
C MET A 103 -11.89 23.69 5.48
N THR A 104 -11.74 24.72 6.31
CA THR A 104 -12.64 24.95 7.44
C THR A 104 -14.08 25.19 6.97
N CYS A 105 -14.27 25.99 5.91
CA CYS A 105 -15.59 26.12 5.30
C CYS A 105 -16.09 24.76 4.78
N ALA A 106 -15.29 24.04 3.99
CA ALA A 106 -15.68 22.76 3.42
C ALA A 106 -16.13 21.73 4.47
N MET A 107 -15.51 21.75 5.65
CA MET A 107 -15.83 20.84 6.76
C MET A 107 -17.03 21.25 7.59
N THR A 108 -17.43 22.52 7.54
CA THR A 108 -18.53 23.07 8.37
C THR A 108 -19.76 23.51 7.57
N CYS A 109 -19.72 23.38 6.23
CA CYS A 109 -20.77 23.87 5.33
C CYS A 109 -21.39 22.74 4.52
N GLY A 110 -22.72 22.60 4.63
CA GLY A 110 -23.52 21.64 3.87
C GLY A 110 -23.38 20.20 4.36
N GLU A 111 -23.57 19.26 3.44
CA GLU A 111 -23.56 17.85 3.74
C GLU A 111 -22.20 17.29 4.14
N VAL A 112 -22.22 16.07 4.67
CA VAL A 112 -21.07 15.34 5.21
C VAL A 112 -20.00 15.09 4.14
N ASN A 113 -18.78 15.57 4.40
CA ASN A 113 -17.62 15.31 3.53
C ASN A 113 -16.79 14.10 3.98
N ILE A 114 -17.46 12.96 4.27
CA ILE A 114 -16.84 11.70 4.66
C ILE A 114 -16.77 10.75 3.44
N TRP A 115 -15.62 10.10 3.28
CA TRP A 115 -15.38 9.08 2.27
C TRP A 115 -14.86 7.77 2.89
N PRO A 116 -15.41 6.60 2.61
CA PRO A 116 -16.71 6.33 1.98
C PRO A 116 -17.88 6.89 2.79
N HIS A 117 -18.99 7.19 2.10
CA HIS A 117 -20.20 7.70 2.75
C HIS A 117 -20.76 6.67 3.74
N PRO A 118 -21.07 7.04 5.00
CA PRO A 118 -21.64 6.11 5.97
C PRO A 118 -23.02 5.61 5.57
N THR A 119 -23.31 4.32 5.83
CA THR A 119 -24.45 3.60 5.26
C THR A 119 -25.73 3.67 6.07
N ILE A 120 -25.67 3.84 7.42
CA ILE A 120 -26.84 3.70 8.29
C ILE A 120 -27.29 5.04 8.82
N LYS A 121 -26.40 5.80 9.45
CA LYS A 121 -26.74 7.08 10.07
C LYS A 121 -25.57 8.03 10.09
N THR A 122 -25.82 9.26 9.68
CA THR A 122 -24.85 10.36 9.82
C THR A 122 -25.59 11.60 10.32
N ALA A 123 -25.08 12.18 11.40
CA ALA A 123 -25.50 13.47 11.91
C ALA A 123 -24.27 14.19 12.46
N ILE A 124 -23.94 15.36 11.90
CA ILE A 124 -22.78 16.16 12.29
C ILE A 124 -23.19 17.60 12.54
N SER A 125 -22.40 18.31 13.37
CA SER A 125 -22.56 19.74 13.57
C SER A 125 -21.75 20.54 12.53
N SER A 126 -22.14 21.81 12.34
CA SER A 126 -21.36 22.79 11.58
C SER A 126 -20.38 23.58 12.45
N VAL A 127 -20.26 23.27 13.74
CA VAL A 127 -19.39 23.95 14.70
C VAL A 127 -18.13 23.16 14.88
N SER A 128 -16.97 23.81 14.75
CA SER A 128 -15.65 23.24 15.01
C SER A 128 -15.08 23.72 16.34
N LEU A 129 -14.18 22.92 16.89
CA LEU A 129 -13.43 23.16 18.13
C LEU A 129 -11.94 23.00 17.86
N LYS A 130 -11.13 23.86 18.44
CA LYS A 130 -9.67 23.89 18.30
C LYS A 130 -9.00 23.09 19.39
N PHE A 131 -8.01 22.30 19.01
CA PHE A 131 -7.22 21.48 19.94
C PHE A 131 -5.78 21.31 19.46
N THR A 132 -4.91 20.79 20.33
CA THR A 132 -3.54 20.41 20.00
C THR A 132 -3.34 18.90 20.11
N MET A 133 -2.23 18.38 19.59
CA MET A 133 -1.89 16.95 19.67
C MET A 133 -1.72 16.46 21.11
N GLU A 134 -1.27 17.32 22.01
CA GLU A 134 -1.05 17.02 23.43
C GLU A 134 -2.37 16.79 24.19
N ASP A 135 -3.49 17.25 23.64
CA ASP A 135 -4.82 17.11 24.24
C ASP A 135 -5.44 15.75 23.95
N VAL A 136 -4.88 14.97 23.02
CA VAL A 136 -5.43 13.68 22.55
C VAL A 136 -5.07 12.55 23.50
N GLN A 137 -6.10 11.87 24.03
CA GLN A 137 -5.97 10.75 24.95
C GLN A 137 -6.75 9.52 24.46
N LEU A 138 -6.18 8.32 24.68
CA LEU A 138 -6.83 7.04 24.36
C LEU A 138 -7.23 6.30 25.64
N ARG A 139 -8.47 5.80 25.68
CA ARG A 139 -8.96 4.84 26.68
C ARG A 139 -9.56 3.63 25.97
N MET A 140 -9.06 2.44 26.30
CA MET A 140 -9.56 1.17 25.76
C MET A 140 -10.40 0.43 26.80
N ASP A 141 -11.51 -0.18 26.32
CA ASP A 141 -12.30 -1.14 27.07
C ASP A 141 -12.51 -2.39 26.20
N THR A 142 -11.74 -3.43 26.46
CA THR A 142 -11.81 -4.71 25.75
C THR A 142 -11.27 -5.82 26.67
N PRO A 143 -11.91 -7.01 26.68
CA PRO A 143 -11.39 -8.17 27.39
C PRO A 143 -10.21 -8.86 26.65
N HIS A 144 -9.91 -8.44 25.41
CA HIS A 144 -8.96 -9.10 24.51
C HIS A 144 -7.66 -8.31 24.42
N SER A 145 -6.60 -8.79 25.07
CA SER A 145 -5.29 -8.11 25.10
C SER A 145 -4.65 -7.97 23.71
N ALA A 146 -4.87 -8.93 22.81
CA ALA A 146 -4.39 -8.85 21.44
C ALA A 146 -5.03 -7.69 20.67
N ILE A 147 -6.34 -7.49 20.82
CA ILE A 147 -7.07 -6.35 20.25
C ILE A 147 -6.57 -5.03 20.82
N GLU A 148 -6.37 -4.98 22.15
CA GLU A 148 -5.84 -3.77 22.79
C GLU A 148 -4.46 -3.39 22.24
N THR A 149 -3.57 -4.38 22.09
CA THR A 149 -2.23 -4.18 21.54
C THR A 149 -2.29 -3.68 20.09
N GLN A 150 -3.07 -4.35 19.24
CA GLN A 150 -3.20 -4.00 17.83
C GLN A 150 -3.84 -2.61 17.65
N PHE A 151 -4.86 -2.29 18.44
CA PHE A 151 -5.51 -0.98 18.36
C PHE A 151 -4.59 0.16 18.84
N LYS A 152 -3.76 -0.06 19.86
CA LYS A 152 -2.74 0.92 20.28
C LYS A 152 -1.75 1.22 19.15
N GLN A 153 -1.36 0.22 18.38
CA GLN A 153 -0.53 0.42 17.19
C GLN A 153 -1.28 1.23 16.11
N ALA A 154 -2.54 0.88 15.81
CA ALA A 154 -3.37 1.64 14.88
C ALA A 154 -3.56 3.10 15.33
N PHE A 155 -3.71 3.33 16.62
CA PHE A 155 -3.83 4.67 17.18
C PHE A 155 -2.52 5.47 17.10
N ALA A 156 -1.37 4.81 17.22
CA ALA A 156 -0.08 5.47 17.00
C ALA A 156 0.05 5.97 15.54
N TYR A 157 -0.38 5.17 14.55
CA TYR A 157 -0.45 5.62 13.15
C TYR A 157 -1.44 6.77 12.96
N PHE A 158 -2.62 6.71 13.59
CA PHE A 158 -3.57 7.82 13.58
C PHE A 158 -2.95 9.12 14.10
N LEU A 159 -2.18 9.08 15.20
CA LEU A 159 -1.47 10.24 15.71
C LEU A 159 -0.36 10.72 14.76
N SER A 160 0.35 9.79 14.11
CA SER A 160 1.33 10.14 13.07
C SER A 160 0.69 10.85 11.89
N ASP A 161 -0.46 10.37 11.43
CA ASP A 161 -1.24 11.01 10.36
C ASP A 161 -1.70 12.41 10.74
N LEU A 162 -2.16 12.64 11.98
CA LEU A 162 -2.53 13.96 12.45
C LEU A 162 -1.33 14.94 12.47
N ARG A 163 -0.13 14.45 12.82
CA ARG A 163 1.10 15.24 12.72
C ARG A 163 1.42 15.63 11.28
N ARG A 164 1.26 14.70 10.33
CA ARG A 164 1.44 14.98 8.89
C ARG A 164 0.45 16.03 8.39
N ILE A 165 -0.82 15.93 8.80
CA ILE A 165 -1.86 16.93 8.48
C ILE A 165 -1.46 18.28 9.05
N GLN A 166 -0.96 18.34 10.27
CA GLN A 166 -0.49 19.58 10.92
C GLN A 166 0.88 20.03 10.39
N ARG A 167 1.54 19.24 9.51
CA ARG A 167 2.88 19.54 8.96
C ARG A 167 3.98 19.63 10.02
N LEU A 168 3.81 18.96 11.15
CA LEU A 168 4.83 18.81 12.17
C LEU A 168 5.80 17.70 11.80
N PRO A 169 7.12 17.85 12.12
CA PRO A 169 8.07 16.75 11.97
C PRO A 169 7.61 15.52 12.75
N SER A 170 7.70 14.33 12.16
CA SER A 170 7.43 13.07 12.89
C SER A 170 8.49 12.86 13.98
N ALA A 171 8.14 12.19 15.06
CA ALA A 171 9.12 11.84 16.12
C ALA A 171 10.24 10.93 15.59
N GLU A 172 9.98 10.16 14.54
CA GLU A 172 10.94 9.30 13.83
C GLU A 172 11.88 10.12 12.94
N GLU A 173 11.39 11.12 12.21
CA GLU A 173 12.24 12.04 11.42
C GLU A 173 13.21 12.83 12.30
N SER A 174 12.84 13.14 13.55
CA SER A 174 13.76 13.79 14.51
C SER A 174 14.84 12.84 15.04
N THR A 175 14.60 11.54 15.08
CA THR A 175 15.60 10.52 15.45
C THR A 175 16.45 10.08 14.26
N GLU A 176 15.91 10.01 13.05
CA GLU A 176 16.69 9.73 11.84
C GLU A 176 17.65 10.87 11.48
N SER A 177 17.30 12.15 11.72
CA SER A 177 18.25 13.26 11.54
C SER A 177 19.45 13.19 12.51
N VAL A 178 19.27 12.58 13.69
CA VAL A 178 20.34 12.32 14.65
C VAL A 178 21.03 10.98 14.36
N ALA A 179 20.28 9.96 13.93
CA ALA A 179 20.82 8.66 13.52
C ALA A 179 21.52 8.73 12.16
N GLY A 180 21.00 9.53 11.20
CA GLY A 180 21.63 9.82 9.93
C GLY A 180 22.97 10.54 10.08
N GLY A 181 23.11 11.42 11.09
CA GLY A 181 24.39 12.02 11.47
C GLY A 181 25.37 10.97 12.04
N ALA A 182 24.89 10.00 12.81
CA ALA A 182 25.69 8.91 13.36
C ALA A 182 26.01 7.83 12.30
N ALA A 183 25.07 7.52 11.39
CA ALA A 183 25.27 6.58 10.29
C ALA A 183 26.26 7.13 9.23
N VAL A 184 26.21 8.44 8.94
CA VAL A 184 27.21 9.08 8.06
C VAL A 184 28.60 9.06 8.71
N ALA A 185 28.68 9.15 10.04
CA ALA A 185 29.98 9.02 10.76
C ALA A 185 30.49 7.56 10.76
N VAL A 186 29.60 6.55 10.85
CA VAL A 186 29.99 5.12 10.76
C VAL A 186 30.29 4.73 9.33
N GLY A 187 29.50 5.17 8.34
CA GLY A 187 29.80 4.95 6.91
C GLY A 187 31.04 5.68 6.43
N GLY A 188 31.40 6.81 7.06
CA GLY A 188 32.67 7.51 6.84
C GLY A 188 33.86 6.71 7.37
N ALA A 189 33.71 6.05 8.50
CA ALA A 189 34.75 5.20 9.06
C ALA A 189 34.96 3.91 8.25
N GLU A 190 33.89 3.27 7.75
CA GLU A 190 34.01 2.11 6.85
C GLU A 190 34.57 2.49 5.49
N ARG A 191 34.23 3.62 4.90
CA ARG A 191 34.86 4.11 3.66
C ARG A 191 36.33 4.50 3.87
N ALA A 192 36.68 5.07 5.01
CA ALA A 192 38.09 5.32 5.37
C ALA A 192 38.86 4.02 5.49
N ALA A 193 38.30 3.00 6.14
CA ALA A 193 38.92 1.67 6.25
C ALA A 193 39.10 0.97 4.89
N ALA A 194 38.13 1.11 3.97
CA ALA A 194 38.22 0.58 2.62
C ALA A 194 39.28 1.34 1.76
N THR A 195 39.48 2.62 2.02
CA THR A 195 40.49 3.42 1.33
C THR A 195 41.89 3.13 1.86
N GLU A 196 42.05 2.83 3.15
CA GLU A 196 43.33 2.38 3.74
C GLU A 196 43.75 0.99 3.25
N GLN A 197 42.80 0.07 2.98
CA GLN A 197 43.12 -1.25 2.42
C GLN A 197 43.84 -1.18 1.03
N ASN A 198 43.55 -0.17 0.24
CA ASN A 198 44.14 0.00 -1.07
C ASN A 198 45.57 0.59 -1.06
N HIS A 199 46.06 1.05 0.09
CA HIS A 199 47.38 1.62 0.26
C HIS A 199 48.35 0.74 1.08
N LEU A 200 47.90 -0.42 1.56
CA LEU A 200 48.72 -1.37 2.31
C LEU A 200 49.49 -2.27 1.37
N ASN A 201 50.78 -2.56 1.72
CA ASN A 201 51.57 -3.52 0.97
C ASN A 201 51.08 -4.97 1.22
N PRO A 202 51.46 -5.96 0.38
CA PRO A 202 50.97 -7.32 0.47
C PRO A 202 51.16 -8.02 1.82
N GLN A 203 52.18 -7.67 2.59
CA GLN A 203 52.44 -8.22 3.91
C GLN A 203 51.49 -7.64 4.98
N GLN A 204 51.13 -6.39 4.89
CA GLN A 204 50.17 -5.73 5.77
C GLN A 204 48.75 -6.20 5.51
N GLN A 205 48.41 -6.50 4.25
CA GLN A 205 47.09 -7.10 3.92
C GLN A 205 46.94 -8.51 4.50
N GLN A 206 47.98 -9.32 4.49
CA GLN A 206 47.94 -10.65 5.13
C GLN A 206 47.77 -10.59 6.65
N GLN A 207 48.45 -9.65 7.32
CA GLN A 207 48.27 -9.47 8.78
C GLN A 207 46.88 -8.99 9.14
N PHE A 208 46.28 -8.11 8.35
CA PHE A 208 44.92 -7.62 8.55
C PHE A 208 43.88 -8.73 8.35
N GLN A 209 44.04 -9.58 7.34
CA GLN A 209 43.17 -10.74 7.12
C GLN A 209 43.30 -11.79 8.24
N GLN A 210 44.50 -12.01 8.79
CA GLN A 210 44.69 -12.91 9.94
C GLN A 210 44.03 -12.38 11.22
N GLN A 211 44.04 -11.06 11.45
CA GLN A 211 43.35 -10.44 12.58
C GLN A 211 41.82 -10.56 12.45
N GLN A 212 41.24 -10.38 11.27
CA GLN A 212 39.82 -10.57 11.02
C GLN A 212 39.39 -12.04 11.24
N GLN A 213 40.19 -13.01 10.79
CA GLN A 213 39.91 -14.43 11.03
C GLN A 213 39.98 -14.81 12.53
N GLN A 214 40.87 -14.19 13.31
CA GLN A 214 40.91 -14.39 14.76
C GLN A 214 39.69 -13.78 15.46
N HIS A 215 39.20 -12.64 14.99
CA HIS A 215 37.98 -12.01 15.50
C HIS A 215 36.72 -12.83 15.21
N HIS A 216 36.63 -13.44 14.03
CA HIS A 216 35.54 -14.36 13.69
C HIS A 216 35.59 -15.66 14.49
N ARG A 217 36.77 -16.22 14.76
CA ARG A 217 36.93 -17.42 15.61
C ARG A 217 36.60 -17.17 17.08
N SER A 218 36.83 -15.97 17.60
CA SER A 218 36.47 -15.60 18.97
C SER A 218 34.96 -15.32 19.12
N ARG A 219 34.27 -14.94 18.04
CA ARG A 219 32.81 -14.77 17.99
C ARG A 219 32.10 -16.13 17.93
N ALA A 220 32.57 -17.04 17.07
CA ALA A 220 32.06 -18.42 16.98
C ALA A 220 32.22 -19.23 18.28
N ARG A 221 33.26 -18.98 19.08
CA ARG A 221 33.45 -19.63 20.43
C ARG A 221 32.52 -19.05 21.50
N ARG A 222 31.98 -17.84 21.34
CA ARG A 222 30.97 -17.29 22.27
C ARG A 222 29.57 -17.82 21.97
N ASP A 223 29.27 -18.05 20.70
CA ASP A 223 27.97 -18.59 20.30
C ASP A 223 27.79 -20.08 20.69
N THR A 224 28.87 -20.87 20.68
CA THR A 224 28.84 -22.27 21.15
C THR A 224 28.71 -22.41 22.69
N SER A 225 29.22 -21.43 23.46
CA SER A 225 29.04 -21.46 24.95
C SER A 225 27.65 -21.07 25.42
N HIS A 226 26.84 -20.43 24.55
CA HIS A 226 25.43 -20.12 24.83
C HIS A 226 24.48 -21.26 24.45
N ALA A 227 24.85 -22.10 23.51
CA ALA A 227 24.06 -23.27 23.09
C ALA A 227 24.11 -24.40 24.16
N ASP A 228 25.26 -24.59 24.80
CA ASP A 228 25.43 -25.61 25.84
C ASP A 228 24.76 -25.25 27.17
N ALA A 229 24.48 -23.98 27.44
CA ALA A 229 23.77 -23.53 28.66
C ALA A 229 22.25 -23.73 28.59
N LEU A 230 21.66 -23.90 27.39
CA LEU A 230 20.23 -24.12 27.20
C LEU A 230 19.82 -25.62 27.10
N ALA A 231 20.77 -26.52 26.93
CA ALA A 231 20.54 -27.97 26.88
C ALA A 231 20.47 -28.65 28.26
N GLY A 232 20.84 -27.96 29.34
CA GLY A 232 20.94 -28.53 30.71
C GLY A 232 19.66 -28.38 31.56
N ALA A 233 18.60 -27.72 31.11
CA ALA A 233 17.45 -27.37 31.95
C ALA A 233 16.16 -28.20 31.68
N ALA A 234 16.22 -29.26 30.89
CA ALA A 234 15.02 -30.02 30.46
C ALA A 234 14.96 -31.45 31.00
N ALA A 235 15.50 -31.74 32.19
CA ALA A 235 15.35 -33.05 32.79
C ALA A 235 15.32 -32.96 34.33
N ALA A 236 14.16 -32.67 34.93
CA ALA A 236 13.78 -33.15 36.27
C ALA A 236 12.34 -32.75 36.62
N GLY A 237 11.49 -33.74 36.89
CA GLY A 237 10.54 -33.74 37.99
C GLY A 237 9.05 -33.60 37.65
N VAL A 238 8.42 -34.72 37.42
CA VAL A 238 6.97 -34.95 37.62
C VAL A 238 6.69 -35.05 39.13
N GLY A 239 5.62 -34.47 39.64
CA GLY A 239 5.12 -34.67 40.99
C GLY A 239 3.80 -33.92 41.25
N ASP A 240 2.78 -34.71 41.53
CA ASP A 240 1.39 -34.32 41.83
C ASP A 240 1.21 -33.46 43.08
N ALA A 241 0.14 -32.65 43.15
CA ALA A 241 -1.00 -32.76 44.06
C ALA A 241 -1.80 -31.45 44.25
N GLU A 242 -3.10 -31.66 44.25
CA GLU A 242 -4.19 -30.76 44.58
C GLU A 242 -4.00 -29.86 45.82
N THR A 243 -4.56 -28.66 45.78
CA THR A 243 -5.58 -28.21 46.75
C THR A 243 -6.15 -26.81 46.38
N ALA A 244 -7.42 -26.66 46.64
CA ALA A 244 -8.24 -25.48 46.43
C ALA A 244 -7.91 -24.32 47.38
N GLY A 245 -8.04 -23.10 46.90
CA GLY A 245 -7.97 -21.90 47.72
C GLY A 245 -8.48 -20.66 46.97
N ALA A 246 -9.75 -20.31 47.24
CA ALA A 246 -10.35 -19.10 46.71
C ALA A 246 -9.69 -17.85 47.34
N TYR A 247 -9.26 -16.95 46.50
CA TYR A 247 -8.92 -15.58 46.90
C TYR A 247 -9.54 -14.54 45.96
N HIS A 248 -10.46 -13.77 46.54
CA HIS A 248 -10.97 -12.53 45.94
C HIS A 248 -9.86 -11.51 45.76
N HIS A 249 -9.51 -11.15 44.55
CA HIS A 249 -8.68 -9.98 44.26
C HIS A 249 -9.53 -8.84 43.67
N ARG A 250 -9.66 -7.78 44.46
CA ARG A 250 -10.13 -6.46 44.02
C ARG A 250 -9.18 -5.94 42.93
N HIS A 251 -9.72 -5.75 41.74
CA HIS A 251 -9.04 -5.04 40.65
C HIS A 251 -8.89 -3.55 41.03
N LYS A 252 -7.69 -3.13 41.37
CA LYS A 252 -7.29 -1.72 41.33
C LYS A 252 -7.06 -1.33 39.86
N ARG A 253 -7.93 -0.49 39.33
CA ARG A 253 -7.75 0.17 38.03
C ARG A 253 -6.47 1.00 38.07
N ARG A 254 -5.48 0.66 37.28
CA ARG A 254 -4.31 1.51 37.02
C ARG A 254 -4.61 2.38 35.82
N HIS A 255 -4.73 3.67 36.05
CA HIS A 255 -4.62 4.67 34.98
C HIS A 255 -3.16 4.72 34.55
N ILE A 256 -2.89 4.45 33.28
CA ILE A 256 -1.59 4.71 32.66
C ILE A 256 -1.75 5.97 31.82
N ASP A 257 -1.19 7.05 32.33
CA ASP A 257 -1.07 8.33 31.64
C ASP A 257 0.16 8.25 30.72
N ILE A 258 -0.08 7.94 29.43
CA ILE A 258 0.98 7.77 28.42
C ILE A 258 1.67 9.13 28.11
N GLY A 259 0.99 10.24 28.35
CA GLY A 259 1.57 11.59 28.17
C GLY A 259 2.69 11.93 29.15
N ARG A 260 2.72 11.29 30.33
CA ARG A 260 3.74 11.53 31.34
C ARG A 260 4.98 10.65 31.24
N ALA A 261 4.87 9.46 30.65
CA ALA A 261 5.97 8.50 30.60
C ALA A 261 7.02 8.84 29.52
N LEU A 262 6.68 9.62 28.49
CA LEU A 262 7.61 10.06 27.44
C LEU A 262 8.16 11.49 27.64
N GLY A 263 7.60 12.27 28.57
CA GLY A 263 7.99 13.67 28.80
C GLY A 263 9.13 13.90 29.77
N ASN A 264 9.43 12.97 30.68
CA ASN A 264 10.30 13.28 31.82
C ASN A 264 11.76 12.83 31.71
N THR A 265 12.20 12.23 30.62
CA THR A 265 13.61 11.77 30.47
C THR A 265 14.42 12.54 29.42
N LEU A 266 13.82 13.38 28.61
CA LEU A 266 14.54 14.14 27.56
C LEU A 266 14.37 15.67 27.66
N ALA A 267 13.51 16.20 28.54
CA ALA A 267 13.23 17.62 28.64
C ALA A 267 14.28 18.44 29.43
N ASP A 268 15.20 17.78 30.16
CA ASP A 268 16.17 18.49 31.03
C ASP A 268 17.49 18.85 30.35
N LYS A 269 17.68 18.55 29.07
CA LYS A 269 18.87 19.02 28.35
C LYS A 269 18.50 19.56 26.98
N MET A 270 18.49 20.89 26.85
CA MET A 270 18.48 21.69 25.64
C MET A 270 17.13 21.88 24.91
N ALA A 271 16.32 22.81 25.41
CA ALA A 271 15.41 23.56 24.53
C ALA A 271 15.66 25.06 24.72
N PRO A 272 15.88 25.86 23.67
CA PRO A 272 15.91 27.31 23.79
C PRO A 272 14.53 27.80 24.27
N ALA A 273 14.52 28.80 25.16
CA ALA A 273 13.30 29.38 25.77
C ALA A 273 12.22 29.82 24.77
N ALA A 274 12.55 29.96 23.49
CA ALA A 274 11.63 30.30 22.42
C ALA A 274 10.65 29.17 22.04
N ILE A 275 11.02 27.87 22.19
CA ILE A 275 10.12 26.76 21.89
C ILE A 275 9.08 26.59 23.01
N LEU A 276 9.49 26.79 24.27
CA LEU A 276 8.56 26.71 25.40
C LEU A 276 7.55 27.87 25.39
N SER A 277 7.95 29.09 24.96
CA SER A 277 7.02 30.24 24.86
C SER A 277 5.94 30.02 23.79
N ASN A 278 6.23 29.34 22.69
CA ASN A 278 5.24 29.05 21.65
C ASN A 278 4.24 27.97 22.09
N VAL A 279 4.67 26.94 22.82
CA VAL A 279 3.78 25.90 23.36
C VAL A 279 2.81 26.45 24.41
N PHE A 280 3.27 27.37 25.27
CA PHE A 280 2.41 28.04 26.26
C PHE A 280 1.46 29.07 25.63
N ASN A 281 1.82 29.70 24.50
CA ASN A 281 0.97 30.65 23.82
C ASN A 281 -0.14 29.97 22.99
N THR A 282 0.13 28.79 22.40
CA THR A 282 -0.89 28.03 21.63
C THR A 282 -2.01 27.52 22.53
N ARG A 283 -1.73 27.09 23.77
CA ARG A 283 -2.77 26.63 24.73
C ARG A 283 -3.80 27.70 25.10
N ARG A 284 -3.47 28.98 25.00
CA ARG A 284 -4.43 30.08 25.28
C ARG A 284 -5.53 30.24 24.23
N HIS A 285 -5.37 29.63 23.06
CA HIS A 285 -6.30 29.74 21.94
C HIS A 285 -7.13 28.47 21.68
N CYS A 286 -6.88 27.39 22.43
CA CYS A 286 -7.64 26.15 22.27
C CYS A 286 -9.01 26.23 22.95
N ASP A 287 -10.03 25.68 22.29
CA ASP A 287 -11.38 25.56 22.85
C ASP A 287 -11.48 24.34 23.80
N VAL A 288 -10.55 23.39 23.67
CA VAL A 288 -10.55 22.07 24.31
C VAL A 288 -9.26 21.86 25.09
N ASP A 289 -9.36 21.26 26.28
CA ASP A 289 -8.22 20.84 27.10
C ASP A 289 -7.97 19.32 27.01
N THR A 290 -8.99 18.56 26.57
CA THR A 290 -8.90 17.10 26.42
C THR A 290 -9.77 16.60 25.28
N LEU A 291 -9.18 15.83 24.40
CA LEU A 291 -9.87 15.05 23.37
C LEU A 291 -9.72 13.58 23.72
N LEU A 292 -10.75 13.02 24.37
CA LEU A 292 -10.74 11.68 24.91
C LEU A 292 -11.36 10.68 23.93
N VAL A 293 -10.55 9.82 23.33
CA VAL A 293 -11.00 8.72 22.48
C VAL A 293 -11.21 7.46 23.32
N GLN A 294 -12.45 7.08 23.49
CA GLN A 294 -12.85 5.86 24.20
C GLN A 294 -13.28 4.79 23.21
N VAL A 295 -12.71 3.60 23.33
CA VAL A 295 -12.89 2.51 22.37
C VAL A 295 -13.34 1.25 23.07
N GLU A 296 -14.48 0.69 22.64
CA GLU A 296 -15.09 -0.52 23.17
C GLU A 296 -15.15 -1.60 22.11
N VAL A 297 -14.46 -2.74 22.35
CA VAL A 297 -14.48 -3.93 21.49
C VAL A 297 -14.64 -5.17 22.35
N HIS A 298 -15.83 -5.77 22.36
CA HIS A 298 -16.15 -6.85 23.30
C HIS A 298 -16.43 -8.21 22.65
N LYS A 299 -16.84 -8.27 21.36
CA LYS A 299 -17.37 -9.51 20.78
C LYS A 299 -16.31 -10.42 20.19
N SER A 300 -15.36 -9.91 19.42
CA SER A 300 -14.34 -10.71 18.75
C SER A 300 -12.96 -10.40 19.27
N GLY A 301 -12.21 -11.45 19.60
CA GLY A 301 -10.78 -11.38 19.89
C GLY A 301 -9.89 -11.61 18.68
N ASP A 302 -10.47 -11.81 17.49
CA ASP A 302 -9.72 -12.09 16.27
C ASP A 302 -8.95 -10.86 15.77
N ILE A 303 -7.69 -11.07 15.53
CA ILE A 303 -6.77 -10.07 14.94
C ILE A 303 -6.58 -10.27 13.44
N ASN A 304 -7.12 -11.34 12.87
CA ASN A 304 -7.11 -11.64 11.45
C ASN A 304 -8.49 -11.36 10.84
N LEU A 305 -8.49 -10.76 9.66
CA LEU A 305 -9.70 -10.50 8.92
C LEU A 305 -10.19 -11.79 8.24
N SER A 306 -11.47 -12.08 8.36
CA SER A 306 -12.16 -13.16 7.65
C SER A 306 -13.32 -12.62 6.81
N LEU A 307 -13.95 -13.46 6.01
CA LEU A 307 -15.15 -13.06 5.26
C LEU A 307 -16.39 -12.82 6.16
N ASP A 308 -16.37 -13.34 7.40
CA ASP A 308 -17.46 -13.13 8.37
C ASP A 308 -17.13 -12.08 9.42
N THR A 309 -16.00 -11.41 9.32
CA THR A 309 -15.62 -10.34 10.24
C THR A 309 -16.66 -9.23 10.19
N ASP A 310 -17.19 -8.87 11.35
CA ASP A 310 -18.10 -7.73 11.48
C ASP A 310 -17.29 -6.44 11.50
N GLU A 311 -17.31 -5.72 10.40
CA GLU A 311 -16.60 -4.45 10.20
C GLU A 311 -17.47 -3.22 10.56
N SER A 312 -18.66 -3.43 11.13
CA SER A 312 -19.55 -2.36 11.55
C SER A 312 -19.02 -1.60 12.77
N TYR A 313 -19.38 -0.32 12.87
CA TYR A 313 -19.02 0.52 14.00
C TYR A 313 -20.05 1.60 14.28
N LYS A 314 -19.97 2.14 15.50
CA LYS A 314 -20.61 3.36 15.92
C LYS A 314 -19.57 4.32 16.42
N LEU A 315 -19.58 5.55 15.91
CA LEU A 315 -18.73 6.66 16.31
C LEU A 315 -19.61 7.80 16.79
N SER A 316 -19.35 8.33 17.98
CA SER A 316 -19.97 9.55 18.45
C SER A 316 -18.93 10.54 18.97
N VAL A 317 -19.14 11.82 18.67
CA VAL A 317 -18.37 12.96 19.17
C VAL A 317 -19.33 13.85 19.93
N ALA A 318 -18.97 14.23 21.15
CA ALA A 318 -19.77 15.13 22.00
C ALA A 318 -18.83 16.08 22.75
N HIS A 319 -19.12 17.37 22.69
CA HIS A 319 -18.41 18.40 23.43
C HIS A 319 -19.13 18.69 24.75
N GLU A 320 -18.39 18.59 25.84
CA GLU A 320 -18.86 18.91 27.18
C GLU A 320 -17.84 19.79 27.89
N ARG A 321 -18.17 21.06 28.13
CA ARG A 321 -17.28 22.07 28.73
C ARG A 321 -16.00 22.25 27.88
N ARG A 322 -14.85 21.78 28.37
CA ARG A 322 -13.55 21.83 27.66
C ARG A 322 -13.02 20.44 27.27
N THR A 323 -13.91 19.44 27.24
CA THR A 323 -13.58 18.08 26.85
C THR A 323 -14.40 17.66 25.64
N VAL A 324 -13.76 17.08 24.65
CA VAL A 324 -14.43 16.37 23.56
C VAL A 324 -14.36 14.88 23.85
N ASN A 325 -15.51 14.29 24.11
CA ASN A 325 -15.67 12.85 24.32
C ASN A 325 -15.98 12.17 22.97
N ILE A 326 -15.12 11.25 22.57
CA ILE A 326 -15.25 10.45 21.36
C ILE A 326 -15.43 9.02 21.76
N HIS A 327 -16.58 8.42 21.41
CA HIS A 327 -16.87 7.02 21.70
C HIS A 327 -16.91 6.22 20.40
N ILE A 328 -16.09 5.17 20.34
CA ILE A 328 -16.06 4.18 19.28
C ILE A 328 -16.51 2.85 19.87
N THR A 329 -17.59 2.28 19.35
CA THR A 329 -18.08 0.95 19.70
C THR A 329 -18.10 0.08 18.46
N ALA A 330 -17.44 -1.08 18.51
CA ALA A 330 -17.36 -2.03 17.40
C ALA A 330 -17.39 -3.48 17.90
N ASN A 331 -17.76 -4.40 17.02
CA ASN A 331 -17.78 -5.83 17.33
C ASN A 331 -16.41 -6.50 17.10
N SER A 332 -15.52 -5.87 16.34
CA SER A 332 -14.19 -6.36 16.02
C SER A 332 -13.16 -5.21 16.00
N PHE A 333 -11.87 -5.58 15.97
CA PHE A 333 -10.79 -4.64 15.72
C PHE A 333 -11.03 -3.86 14.42
N PHE A 334 -11.46 -4.53 13.36
CA PHE A 334 -11.62 -3.95 12.02
C PHE A 334 -12.68 -2.86 12.00
N GLY A 335 -13.83 -3.09 12.65
CA GLY A 335 -14.85 -2.04 12.82
C GLY A 335 -14.29 -0.82 13.57
N ALA A 336 -13.57 -1.04 14.66
CA ALA A 336 -12.96 0.04 15.42
C ALA A 336 -11.88 0.80 14.59
N ARG A 337 -11.12 0.08 13.76
CA ARG A 337 -10.14 0.70 12.85
C ARG A 337 -10.80 1.57 11.78
N HIS A 338 -11.93 1.12 11.21
CA HIS A 338 -12.71 1.93 10.27
C HIS A 338 -13.31 3.18 10.93
N ALA A 339 -13.76 3.06 12.19
CA ALA A 339 -14.19 4.22 12.97
C ALA A 339 -13.07 5.24 13.17
N LEU A 340 -11.82 4.77 13.37
CA LEU A 340 -10.65 5.64 13.52
C LEU A 340 -10.34 6.38 12.20
N SER A 341 -10.43 5.71 11.04
CA SER A 341 -10.31 6.36 9.72
C SER A 341 -11.40 7.41 9.49
N THR A 342 -12.62 7.15 9.96
CA THR A 342 -13.73 8.12 9.89
C THR A 342 -13.52 9.29 10.85
N LEU A 343 -13.04 9.03 12.08
CA LEU A 343 -12.69 10.08 13.04
C LEU A 343 -11.65 11.04 12.47
N GLN A 344 -10.62 10.50 11.80
CA GLN A 344 -9.59 11.32 11.17
C GLN A 344 -10.19 12.28 10.13
N GLN A 345 -11.23 11.87 9.41
CA GLN A 345 -11.91 12.71 8.44
C GLN A 345 -12.78 13.82 9.08
N LEU A 346 -13.09 13.73 10.37
CA LEU A 346 -13.75 14.80 11.14
C LEU A 346 -12.74 15.83 11.70
N ILE A 347 -11.45 15.62 11.47
CA ILE A 347 -10.34 16.47 11.93
C ILE A 347 -9.64 17.09 10.73
N TRP A 348 -9.26 18.35 10.82
CA TRP A 348 -8.47 19.05 9.80
C TRP A 348 -7.56 20.10 10.43
N TYR A 349 -6.55 20.51 9.70
CA TYR A 349 -5.67 21.62 10.05
C TYR A 349 -6.20 22.92 9.45
N ASP A 350 -6.24 23.96 10.27
CA ASP A 350 -6.61 25.32 9.85
C ASP A 350 -5.33 26.17 9.81
N ASP A 351 -4.96 26.63 8.62
CA ASP A 351 -3.73 27.37 8.35
C ASP A 351 -3.80 28.84 8.79
N GLU A 352 -4.94 29.33 9.20
CA GLU A 352 -5.11 30.68 9.73
C GLU A 352 -4.73 30.79 11.23
N ASP A 353 -5.09 29.82 12.04
CA ASP A 353 -4.71 29.78 13.46
C ASP A 353 -3.63 28.72 13.78
N ASN A 354 -3.22 27.95 12.80
CA ASN A 354 -2.20 26.90 12.94
C ASN A 354 -2.56 25.83 13.98
N LEU A 355 -3.84 25.49 14.09
CA LEU A 355 -4.36 24.49 15.02
C LEU A 355 -5.12 23.38 14.29
N LEU A 356 -5.24 22.24 14.97
CA LEU A 356 -6.17 21.19 14.56
C LEU A 356 -7.59 21.55 15.00
N HIS A 357 -8.54 21.28 14.12
CA HIS A 357 -9.96 21.45 14.35
C HIS A 357 -10.66 20.12 14.30
N ILE A 358 -11.69 19.94 15.13
CA ILE A 358 -12.61 18.81 15.12
C ILE A 358 -14.06 19.31 15.15
N LEU A 359 -14.98 18.61 14.51
CA LEU A 359 -16.42 18.90 14.65
C LEU A 359 -16.89 18.66 16.10
N SER A 360 -17.63 19.61 16.65
CA SER A 360 -18.07 19.59 18.05
C SER A 360 -19.05 18.46 18.39
N LYS A 361 -19.78 17.93 17.39
CA LYS A 361 -20.73 16.85 17.54
C LYS A 361 -20.84 16.03 16.27
N ALA A 362 -20.76 14.69 16.41
CA ALA A 362 -21.05 13.74 15.35
C ALA A 362 -21.71 12.47 15.91
N ILE A 363 -22.59 11.86 15.14
CA ILE A 363 -23.11 10.51 15.36
C ILE A 363 -23.10 9.77 14.04
N ILE A 364 -22.27 8.73 13.94
CA ILE A 364 -22.10 7.93 12.74
C ILE A 364 -22.30 6.47 13.10
N ILE A 365 -23.17 5.78 12.36
CA ILE A 365 -23.38 4.34 12.44
C ILE A 365 -23.18 3.81 11.03
N ASP A 366 -22.27 2.87 10.88
CA ASP A 366 -21.76 2.49 9.57
C ASP A 366 -21.43 1.00 9.46
N THR A 367 -21.57 0.43 8.27
CA THR A 367 -21.28 -0.97 7.97
C THR A 367 -21.06 -1.14 6.46
N PRO A 368 -20.12 -1.98 6.01
CA PRO A 368 -19.91 -2.22 4.58
C PRO A 368 -21.05 -3.01 3.95
N ARG A 369 -21.35 -2.75 2.68
CA ARG A 369 -22.29 -3.53 1.86
C ARG A 369 -21.68 -4.83 1.36
N PHE A 370 -20.39 -4.81 0.99
CA PHE A 370 -19.67 -5.95 0.46
C PHE A 370 -18.52 -6.36 1.40
N ARG A 371 -18.32 -7.66 1.54
CA ARG A 371 -17.29 -8.25 2.43
C ARG A 371 -15.89 -8.20 1.83
N TYR A 372 -15.78 -8.29 0.50
CA TYR A 372 -14.54 -8.23 -0.25
C TYR A 372 -14.44 -6.87 -0.96
N ARG A 373 -13.40 -6.10 -0.62
CA ARG A 373 -13.14 -4.78 -1.20
C ARG A 373 -11.64 -4.71 -1.49
N GLY A 374 -11.28 -5.17 -2.69
CA GLY A 374 -9.90 -5.47 -3.07
C GLY A 374 -9.20 -4.37 -3.84
N LEU A 375 -7.88 -4.41 -3.74
CA LEU A 375 -6.94 -3.76 -4.65
C LEU A 375 -5.84 -4.77 -4.94
N MET A 376 -5.68 -5.14 -6.20
CA MET A 376 -4.58 -5.97 -6.68
C MET A 376 -3.45 -5.07 -7.19
N LEU A 377 -2.23 -5.42 -6.80
CA LEU A 377 -0.98 -4.84 -7.32
C LEU A 377 -0.08 -5.95 -7.85
N ASP A 378 0.27 -5.85 -9.12
CA ASP A 378 1.28 -6.66 -9.76
C ASP A 378 2.67 -6.11 -9.42
N THR A 379 3.54 -6.96 -8.85
CA THR A 379 4.93 -6.61 -8.53
C THR A 379 5.94 -7.48 -9.26
N SER A 380 5.47 -8.18 -10.30
CA SER A 380 6.30 -9.01 -11.17
C SER A 380 6.72 -8.28 -12.43
N ARG A 381 5.78 -7.61 -13.16
CA ARG A 381 6.12 -6.85 -14.38
C ARG A 381 7.05 -5.69 -14.06
N HIS A 382 6.82 -4.99 -12.94
CA HIS A 382 7.77 -4.04 -12.33
C HIS A 382 7.85 -4.28 -10.83
N PHE A 383 9.06 -4.11 -10.28
CA PHE A 383 9.29 -4.20 -8.85
C PHE A 383 8.86 -2.91 -8.14
N PHE A 384 8.32 -3.05 -6.92
CA PHE A 384 7.94 -1.92 -6.06
C PHE A 384 8.61 -2.06 -4.69
N SER A 385 9.11 -0.95 -4.15
CA SER A 385 9.68 -0.95 -2.80
C SER A 385 8.62 -1.26 -1.72
N LEU A 386 9.08 -1.71 -0.55
CA LEU A 386 8.19 -1.94 0.59
C LEU A 386 7.49 -0.66 1.02
N GLU A 387 8.15 0.49 0.89
CA GLU A 387 7.59 1.81 1.19
C GLU A 387 6.44 2.15 0.25
N ALA A 388 6.56 1.84 -1.03
CA ALA A 388 5.48 2.04 -2.01
C ALA A 388 4.27 1.14 -1.71
N ILE A 389 4.51 -0.13 -1.38
CA ILE A 389 3.47 -1.08 -0.98
C ILE A 389 2.78 -0.61 0.32
N LYS A 390 3.53 -0.22 1.35
CA LYS A 390 2.98 0.30 2.60
C LYS A 390 2.18 1.58 2.39
N ARG A 391 2.65 2.48 1.53
CA ARG A 391 1.92 3.72 1.16
C ARG A 391 0.59 3.38 0.48
N THR A 392 0.56 2.38 -0.40
CA THR A 392 -0.68 1.87 -1.01
C THR A 392 -1.65 1.34 0.06
N ILE A 393 -1.16 0.56 1.04
CA ILE A 393 -1.95 0.03 2.15
C ILE A 393 -2.54 1.16 3.02
N VAL A 394 -1.79 2.25 3.26
CA VAL A 394 -2.32 3.45 3.94
C VAL A 394 -3.51 4.02 3.17
N GLY A 395 -3.38 4.23 1.86
CA GLY A 395 -4.49 4.69 1.02
C GLY A 395 -5.71 3.75 1.06
N MET A 396 -5.49 2.44 1.02
CA MET A 396 -6.53 1.42 1.16
C MET A 396 -7.29 1.55 2.49
N SER A 397 -6.55 1.71 3.58
CA SER A 397 -7.12 1.84 4.93
C SER A 397 -8.05 3.06 5.06
N HIS A 398 -7.67 4.19 4.46
CA HIS A 398 -8.49 5.40 4.45
C HIS A 398 -9.70 5.29 3.53
N ALA A 399 -9.58 4.59 2.40
CA ALA A 399 -10.67 4.28 1.49
C ALA A 399 -11.54 3.10 1.95
N LYS A 400 -11.26 2.50 3.10
CA LYS A 400 -11.92 1.30 3.66
C LYS A 400 -11.89 0.08 2.73
N LEU A 401 -10.87 -0.03 1.86
CA LEU A 401 -10.52 -1.28 1.18
C LEU A 401 -9.89 -2.24 2.20
N ASN A 402 -10.17 -3.55 2.08
CA ASN A 402 -9.79 -4.51 3.11
C ASN A 402 -8.99 -5.73 2.62
N ARG A 403 -8.74 -5.84 1.32
CA ARG A 403 -7.94 -6.92 0.73
C ARG A 403 -6.88 -6.33 -0.19
N PHE A 404 -5.62 -6.49 0.18
CA PHE A 404 -4.48 -6.20 -0.68
C PHE A 404 -4.10 -7.51 -1.39
N HIS A 405 -4.53 -7.66 -2.63
CA HIS A 405 -4.18 -8.79 -3.47
C HIS A 405 -2.80 -8.52 -4.07
N TRP A 406 -1.82 -9.26 -3.61
CA TRP A 406 -0.43 -9.10 -4.01
C TRP A 406 -0.07 -10.16 -5.05
N HIS A 407 -0.15 -9.79 -6.32
CA HIS A 407 0.31 -10.61 -7.43
C HIS A 407 1.84 -10.51 -7.47
N ILE A 408 2.51 -11.42 -6.71
CA ILE A 408 3.95 -11.30 -6.43
C ILE A 408 4.78 -11.73 -7.62
N THR A 409 4.36 -12.79 -8.34
CA THR A 409 5.15 -13.46 -9.38
C THR A 409 4.35 -13.65 -10.64
N ASP A 410 5.03 -13.55 -11.77
CA ASP A 410 4.50 -13.85 -13.12
C ASP A 410 5.64 -14.37 -14.01
N SER A 411 5.40 -14.59 -15.29
CA SER A 411 6.38 -15.06 -16.25
C SER A 411 7.58 -14.13 -16.43
N GLN A 412 7.39 -12.82 -16.22
CA GLN A 412 8.44 -11.82 -16.36
C GLN A 412 9.44 -11.89 -15.22
N SER A 413 8.99 -12.09 -14.00
CA SER A 413 9.85 -12.09 -12.83
C SER A 413 9.30 -12.92 -11.66
N PHE A 414 10.21 -13.51 -10.89
CA PHE A 414 9.94 -14.16 -9.61
C PHE A 414 10.74 -13.47 -8.50
N PRO A 415 10.26 -12.36 -7.96
CA PRO A 415 11.02 -11.57 -6.98
C PRO A 415 10.99 -12.15 -5.55
N TYR A 416 10.14 -13.14 -5.23
CA TYR A 416 10.06 -13.72 -3.89
C TYR A 416 11.24 -14.66 -3.61
N VAL A 417 12.02 -14.36 -2.55
CA VAL A 417 13.15 -15.19 -2.11
C VAL A 417 12.62 -16.32 -1.22
N SER A 418 12.34 -17.47 -1.83
CA SER A 418 11.92 -18.67 -1.10
C SER A 418 13.07 -19.25 -0.26
N LYS A 419 12.79 -19.61 0.99
CA LYS A 419 13.75 -20.31 1.88
C LYS A 419 14.03 -21.74 1.43
N ASN A 420 13.04 -22.40 0.84
CA ASN A 420 13.16 -23.77 0.36
C ASN A 420 13.77 -23.84 -1.05
N PHE A 421 13.48 -22.84 -1.88
CA PHE A 421 13.88 -22.80 -3.29
C PHE A 421 14.45 -21.41 -3.67
N PRO A 422 15.64 -21.05 -3.16
CA PRO A 422 16.25 -19.75 -3.48
C PRO A 422 16.52 -19.59 -4.98
N GLU A 423 16.58 -20.69 -5.74
CA GLU A 423 16.72 -20.71 -7.19
C GLU A 423 15.60 -19.95 -7.90
N MET A 424 14.40 -19.87 -7.31
CA MET A 424 13.28 -19.12 -7.90
C MET A 424 13.68 -17.67 -8.14
N ALA A 425 14.17 -16.97 -7.10
CA ALA A 425 14.63 -15.59 -7.24
C ALA A 425 15.98 -15.47 -7.96
N ILE A 426 16.92 -16.42 -7.75
CA ILE A 426 18.23 -16.42 -8.43
C ILE A 426 18.07 -16.44 -9.96
N HIS A 427 17.08 -17.15 -10.46
CA HIS A 427 16.80 -17.26 -11.90
C HIS A 427 15.72 -16.28 -12.36
N GLY A 428 14.78 -15.89 -11.48
CA GLY A 428 13.58 -15.15 -11.86
C GLY A 428 13.57 -13.68 -11.49
N ALA A 429 14.33 -13.21 -10.49
CA ALA A 429 14.33 -11.80 -10.12
C ALA A 429 15.08 -10.94 -11.14
N TYR A 430 14.70 -9.68 -11.31
CA TYR A 430 15.39 -8.75 -12.20
C TYR A 430 16.80 -8.39 -11.70
N SER A 431 16.97 -8.28 -10.38
CA SER A 431 18.26 -8.06 -9.72
C SER A 431 18.22 -8.56 -8.27
N GLU A 432 19.37 -8.59 -7.60
CA GLU A 432 19.48 -8.94 -6.18
C GLU A 432 18.78 -7.92 -5.25
N HIS A 433 18.52 -6.71 -5.72
CA HIS A 433 17.87 -5.62 -4.98
C HIS A 433 16.36 -5.53 -5.25
N GLU A 434 15.87 -6.20 -6.29
CA GLU A 434 14.47 -6.23 -6.68
C GLU A 434 13.84 -7.57 -6.25
N THR A 435 13.90 -7.82 -4.95
CA THR A 435 13.40 -9.05 -4.33
C THR A 435 12.67 -8.76 -3.03
N TYR A 436 11.80 -9.71 -2.64
CA TYR A 436 11.10 -9.71 -1.35
C TYR A 436 11.49 -10.94 -0.55
N THR A 437 12.07 -10.74 0.62
CA THR A 437 12.36 -11.82 1.56
C THR A 437 11.10 -12.26 2.32
N PHE A 438 11.16 -13.44 2.92
CA PHE A 438 10.09 -13.91 3.80
C PHE A 438 9.79 -12.91 4.95
N GLU A 439 10.83 -12.31 5.52
CA GLU A 439 10.73 -11.34 6.61
C GLU A 439 10.03 -10.07 6.16
N GLU A 440 10.30 -9.59 4.96
CA GLU A 440 9.68 -8.40 4.36
C GLU A 440 8.20 -8.65 4.02
N VAL A 441 7.86 -9.80 3.46
CA VAL A 441 6.45 -10.17 3.24
C VAL A 441 5.69 -10.22 4.57
N ARG A 442 6.31 -10.77 5.63
CA ARG A 442 5.73 -10.79 6.97
C ARG A 442 5.57 -9.39 7.57
N GLU A 443 6.52 -8.52 7.32
CA GLU A 443 6.47 -7.11 7.76
C GLU A 443 5.30 -6.37 7.09
N VAL A 444 5.16 -6.50 5.77
CA VAL A 444 4.03 -5.94 5.01
C VAL A 444 2.69 -6.47 5.53
N ALA A 445 2.59 -7.78 5.79
CA ALA A 445 1.37 -8.39 6.31
C ALA A 445 1.02 -7.88 7.73
N ALA A 446 2.01 -7.71 8.60
CA ALA A 446 1.82 -7.15 9.93
C ALA A 446 1.38 -5.68 9.86
N PHE A 447 2.02 -4.88 9.00
CA PHE A 447 1.66 -3.49 8.74
C PHE A 447 0.22 -3.37 8.22
N ALA A 448 -0.14 -4.17 7.22
CA ALA A 448 -1.47 -4.18 6.62
C ALA A 448 -2.55 -4.51 7.66
N ARG A 449 -2.30 -5.49 8.52
CA ARG A 449 -3.24 -5.91 9.58
C ARG A 449 -3.58 -4.76 10.53
N VAL A 450 -2.59 -4.00 10.97
CA VAL A 450 -2.80 -2.81 11.82
C VAL A 450 -3.61 -1.73 11.11
N HIS A 451 -3.52 -1.66 9.78
CA HIS A 451 -4.30 -0.77 8.93
C HIS A 451 -5.69 -1.31 8.56
N GLY A 452 -6.07 -2.51 9.04
CA GLY A 452 -7.36 -3.13 8.76
C GLY A 452 -7.42 -3.82 7.40
N VAL A 453 -6.26 -4.10 6.79
CA VAL A 453 -6.13 -4.73 5.48
C VAL A 453 -5.50 -6.10 5.62
N GLN A 454 -6.02 -7.11 4.92
CA GLN A 454 -5.41 -8.42 4.80
C GLN A 454 -4.61 -8.51 3.50
N VAL A 455 -3.38 -9.00 3.58
CA VAL A 455 -2.57 -9.35 2.41
C VAL A 455 -3.00 -10.72 1.90
N LEU A 456 -3.30 -10.81 0.61
CA LEU A 456 -3.57 -12.04 -0.14
C LEU A 456 -2.44 -12.23 -1.16
N PRO A 457 -1.39 -13.01 -0.84
CA PRO A 457 -0.33 -13.25 -1.78
C PRO A 457 -0.79 -14.25 -2.86
N GLU A 458 -0.44 -13.99 -4.11
CA GLU A 458 -0.66 -14.87 -5.24
C GLU A 458 0.67 -15.26 -5.87
N ILE A 459 0.83 -16.56 -6.11
CA ILE A 459 1.76 -17.12 -7.09
C ILE A 459 0.87 -17.70 -8.17
N ASP A 460 0.79 -17.02 -9.29
CA ASP A 460 -0.10 -17.46 -10.37
C ASP A 460 0.34 -18.79 -10.96
N ALA A 461 -0.63 -19.63 -11.24
CA ALA A 461 -0.45 -21.00 -11.72
C ALA A 461 -1.74 -21.55 -12.37
N PRO A 462 -1.65 -22.34 -13.44
CA PRO A 462 -0.43 -22.90 -14.03
C PRO A 462 0.23 -22.04 -15.09
N ALA A 463 -0.48 -21.09 -15.75
CA ALA A 463 0.14 -20.12 -16.63
C ALA A 463 0.93 -19.08 -15.81
N HIS A 464 1.46 -18.07 -16.46
CA HIS A 464 2.21 -16.99 -15.79
C HIS A 464 3.40 -17.49 -14.94
N ALA A 465 4.00 -18.63 -15.31
CA ALA A 465 5.05 -19.33 -14.58
C ALA A 465 6.27 -19.57 -15.48
N GLY A 466 6.93 -18.49 -15.88
CA GLY A 466 8.10 -18.50 -16.76
C GLY A 466 9.42 -18.47 -16.01
N ASN A 467 10.04 -17.30 -15.97
CA ASN A 467 11.36 -17.12 -15.33
C ASN A 467 11.30 -17.49 -13.84
N GLY A 468 12.33 -18.17 -13.37
CA GLY A 468 12.41 -18.66 -11.99
C GLY A 468 11.95 -20.12 -11.83
N TRP A 469 11.36 -20.77 -12.84
CA TRP A 469 10.92 -22.16 -12.77
C TRP A 469 11.81 -23.14 -13.54
N GLU A 470 12.84 -22.68 -14.27
CA GLU A 470 13.70 -23.47 -15.15
C GLU A 470 14.74 -24.38 -14.47
N TRP A 471 14.94 -24.25 -13.16
CA TRP A 471 16.00 -24.94 -12.42
C TRP A 471 15.72 -26.40 -12.10
N GLY A 472 14.46 -26.85 -12.23
CA GLY A 472 14.03 -28.20 -11.85
C GLY A 472 14.91 -29.35 -12.38
N PRO A 473 15.26 -29.38 -13.67
CA PRO A 473 16.15 -30.43 -14.23
C PRO A 473 17.51 -30.48 -13.56
N LYS A 474 18.08 -29.35 -13.20
CA LYS A 474 19.40 -29.27 -12.52
C LYS A 474 19.40 -29.94 -11.13
N ARG A 475 18.23 -30.00 -10.49
CA ARG A 475 18.01 -30.68 -9.19
C ARG A 475 17.43 -32.07 -9.31
N GLY A 476 17.26 -32.59 -10.51
CA GLY A 476 16.64 -33.89 -10.75
C GLY A 476 15.12 -33.92 -10.51
N LEU A 477 14.45 -32.79 -10.50
CA LEU A 477 13.01 -32.66 -10.30
C LEU A 477 12.21 -32.71 -11.62
N GLY A 478 12.91 -32.79 -12.78
CA GLY A 478 12.30 -32.69 -14.10
C GLY A 478 11.83 -31.27 -14.42
N ASP A 479 11.21 -31.10 -15.59
CA ASP A 479 10.70 -29.80 -16.02
C ASP A 479 9.51 -29.39 -15.13
N LEU A 480 9.69 -28.34 -14.32
CA LEU A 480 8.65 -27.78 -13.45
C LEU A 480 7.67 -26.91 -14.23
N SER A 481 8.18 -26.17 -15.22
CA SER A 481 7.41 -25.37 -16.16
C SER A 481 7.80 -25.71 -17.59
N LEU A 482 6.89 -25.49 -18.52
CA LEU A 482 7.00 -25.80 -19.94
C LEU A 482 6.91 -24.53 -20.77
N CYS A 483 7.33 -24.56 -22.02
CA CYS A 483 7.29 -23.45 -22.97
C CYS A 483 8.01 -22.17 -22.49
N ILE A 484 8.93 -22.25 -21.53
CA ILE A 484 9.63 -21.07 -20.99
C ILE A 484 10.36 -20.35 -22.12
N ASN A 485 10.07 -19.07 -22.31
CA ASN A 485 10.65 -18.19 -23.33
C ASN A 485 10.53 -18.70 -24.77
N GLN A 486 9.60 -19.63 -25.05
CA GLN A 486 9.45 -20.23 -26.39
C GLN A 486 8.92 -19.21 -27.40
N GLN A 487 9.42 -19.28 -28.63
CA GLN A 487 9.07 -18.37 -29.73
C GLN A 487 8.39 -19.08 -30.90
N PRO A 488 7.49 -18.45 -31.62
CA PRO A 488 6.93 -17.10 -31.38
C PRO A 488 6.02 -17.12 -30.14
N TRP A 489 6.25 -16.20 -29.22
CA TRP A 489 5.54 -16.19 -27.92
C TRP A 489 4.01 -16.23 -28.05
N SER A 490 3.46 -15.50 -29.02
CA SER A 490 2.01 -15.41 -29.24
C SER A 490 1.33 -16.74 -29.56
N PHE A 491 2.10 -17.81 -29.77
CA PHE A 491 1.59 -19.17 -29.98
C PHE A 491 1.50 -19.93 -28.67
N TYR A 492 2.26 -19.54 -27.63
CA TYR A 492 2.42 -20.30 -26.41
C TYR A 492 1.91 -19.59 -25.15
N CYS A 493 1.59 -18.31 -25.22
CA CYS A 493 1.06 -17.54 -24.08
C CYS A 493 0.28 -16.32 -24.54
N GLY A 494 -0.46 -15.70 -23.64
CA GLY A 494 -1.18 -14.45 -23.89
C GLY A 494 -0.24 -13.25 -23.98
N GLU A 495 0.89 -13.29 -23.24
CA GLU A 495 1.85 -12.21 -23.08
C GLU A 495 3.28 -12.75 -22.90
N PRO A 496 4.32 -12.13 -23.55
CA PRO A 496 5.70 -12.56 -23.36
C PRO A 496 6.31 -12.06 -22.02
N PRO A 497 7.24 -12.86 -21.45
CA PRO A 497 7.69 -14.17 -21.89
C PRO A 497 6.71 -15.29 -21.51
N CYS A 498 6.78 -16.41 -22.24
CA CYS A 498 5.94 -17.55 -21.93
C CYS A 498 6.50 -18.42 -20.80
N GLY A 499 5.64 -19.19 -20.17
CA GLY A 499 5.95 -20.22 -19.20
C GLY A 499 4.67 -20.73 -18.53
N GLN A 500 4.57 -22.07 -18.41
CA GLN A 500 3.35 -22.69 -17.92
C GLN A 500 3.72 -23.98 -17.17
N LEU A 501 3.25 -24.11 -15.92
CA LEU A 501 3.59 -25.22 -15.05
C LEU A 501 3.23 -26.57 -15.68
N ASN A 502 4.07 -27.57 -15.41
CA ASN A 502 3.90 -28.92 -15.90
C ASN A 502 2.88 -29.69 -15.05
N PRO A 503 1.65 -29.93 -15.55
CA PRO A 503 0.59 -30.58 -14.79
C PRO A 503 0.83 -32.07 -14.52
N LYS A 504 1.77 -32.69 -15.24
CA LYS A 504 2.11 -34.12 -15.08
C LYS A 504 3.37 -34.37 -14.24
N ASN A 505 4.04 -33.32 -13.78
CA ASN A 505 5.19 -33.45 -12.90
C ASN A 505 4.76 -33.26 -11.43
N ASN A 506 4.81 -34.35 -10.66
CA ASN A 506 4.46 -34.30 -9.24
C ASN A 506 5.34 -33.36 -8.42
N ASN A 507 6.58 -33.10 -8.83
CA ASN A 507 7.47 -32.19 -8.15
C ASN A 507 7.01 -30.73 -8.29
N THR A 508 6.32 -30.36 -9.37
CA THR A 508 5.69 -29.05 -9.52
C THR A 508 4.74 -28.76 -8.36
N TYR A 509 3.88 -29.72 -8.02
CA TYR A 509 2.94 -29.57 -6.90
C TYR A 509 3.62 -29.56 -5.53
N LEU A 510 4.76 -30.26 -5.38
CA LEU A 510 5.54 -30.20 -4.14
C LEU A 510 6.22 -28.83 -3.97
N VAL A 511 6.72 -28.26 -5.05
CA VAL A 511 7.27 -26.89 -5.04
C VAL A 511 6.18 -25.89 -4.68
N LEU A 512 5.02 -25.92 -5.34
CA LEU A 512 3.87 -25.06 -5.02
C LEU A 512 3.45 -25.20 -3.55
N GLN A 513 3.36 -26.42 -3.02
CA GLN A 513 3.02 -26.64 -1.61
C GLN A 513 3.97 -25.89 -0.67
N ARG A 514 5.28 -25.97 -0.91
CA ARG A 514 6.28 -25.30 -0.06
C ARG A 514 6.22 -23.79 -0.19
N LEU A 515 5.97 -23.27 -1.38
CA LEU A 515 5.78 -21.84 -1.59
C LEU A 515 4.51 -21.34 -0.85
N TYR A 516 3.40 -22.09 -0.93
CA TYR A 516 2.19 -21.78 -0.17
C TYR A 516 2.43 -21.83 1.34
N GLU A 517 3.17 -22.82 1.85
CA GLU A 517 3.55 -22.92 3.27
C GLU A 517 4.32 -21.67 3.73
N GLU A 518 5.29 -21.21 2.94
CA GLU A 518 6.07 -20.01 3.25
C GLU A 518 5.20 -18.77 3.27
N LEU A 519 4.37 -18.55 2.24
CA LEU A 519 3.51 -17.38 2.15
C LEU A 519 2.46 -17.34 3.26
N LEU A 520 1.82 -18.49 3.56
CA LEU A 520 0.86 -18.59 4.68
C LEU A 520 1.54 -18.35 6.04
N ASN A 521 2.78 -18.80 6.22
CA ASN A 521 3.54 -18.51 7.43
C ASN A 521 3.95 -17.03 7.55
N ALA A 522 4.17 -16.34 6.44
CA ALA A 522 4.47 -14.92 6.43
C ALA A 522 3.22 -14.06 6.66
N THR A 523 2.11 -14.35 5.98
CA THR A 523 0.89 -13.54 6.00
C THR A 523 -0.09 -13.93 7.12
N GLY A 524 0.05 -15.12 7.68
CA GLY A 524 -0.82 -15.72 8.68
C GLY A 524 -1.83 -16.68 8.08
N PRO A 525 -2.45 -17.54 8.91
CA PRO A 525 -3.48 -18.48 8.45
C PRO A 525 -4.66 -17.69 7.85
N THR A 526 -5.22 -18.23 6.78
CA THR A 526 -6.29 -17.55 6.05
C THR A 526 -7.47 -18.48 5.81
N ASP A 527 -8.65 -17.90 5.78
CA ASP A 527 -9.88 -18.52 5.28
C ASP A 527 -10.11 -18.25 3.78
N TYR A 528 -9.20 -17.47 3.15
CA TYR A 528 -9.29 -17.02 1.78
C TYR A 528 -7.90 -17.03 1.11
N PHE A 529 -7.77 -17.65 -0.07
CA PHE A 529 -6.51 -17.72 -0.82
C PHE A 529 -6.77 -17.61 -2.33
N HIS A 530 -5.87 -16.98 -3.09
CA HIS A 530 -5.93 -16.88 -4.54
C HIS A 530 -4.91 -17.80 -5.20
N LEU A 531 -5.33 -18.59 -6.20
CA LEU A 531 -4.50 -19.58 -6.91
C LEU A 531 -4.11 -19.16 -8.33
N GLY A 532 -4.58 -18.02 -8.83
CA GLY A 532 -4.45 -17.66 -10.24
C GLY A 532 -5.40 -18.47 -11.14
N GLY A 533 -4.90 -19.06 -12.20
CA GLY A 533 -5.63 -20.08 -12.98
C GLY A 533 -6.07 -19.68 -14.38
N ASP A 534 -5.80 -18.46 -14.80
CA ASP A 534 -6.19 -17.94 -16.10
C ASP A 534 -5.14 -18.20 -17.20
N GLU A 535 -5.48 -17.80 -18.39
CA GLU A 535 -4.67 -17.72 -19.61
C GLU A 535 -3.83 -18.96 -19.97
N VAL A 536 -4.20 -20.14 -19.46
CA VAL A 536 -3.51 -21.39 -19.80
C VAL A 536 -3.62 -21.65 -21.30
N ASN A 537 -2.48 -21.76 -21.96
CA ASN A 537 -2.39 -22.01 -23.39
C ASN A 537 -2.33 -23.52 -23.67
N LEU A 538 -3.35 -24.06 -24.34
CA LEU A 538 -3.45 -25.48 -24.62
C LEU A 538 -2.43 -25.94 -25.68
N GLU A 539 -1.98 -25.08 -26.58
CA GLU A 539 -0.96 -25.40 -27.58
C GLU A 539 0.40 -25.67 -26.90
N CYS A 540 0.69 -24.95 -25.83
CA CYS A 540 1.88 -25.21 -25.03
C CYS A 540 1.84 -26.66 -24.47
N TRP A 541 0.79 -27.03 -23.77
CA TRP A 541 0.69 -28.38 -23.22
C TRP A 541 0.57 -29.45 -24.31
N GLY A 542 -0.11 -29.15 -25.43
CA GLY A 542 -0.27 -30.04 -26.56
C GLY A 542 1.04 -30.51 -27.21
N GLN A 543 2.11 -29.70 -27.11
CA GLN A 543 3.43 -30.10 -27.62
C GLN A 543 4.10 -31.22 -26.78
N TYR A 544 3.79 -31.28 -25.50
CA TYR A 544 4.42 -32.17 -24.54
C TYR A 544 3.56 -33.40 -24.25
N PHE A 545 2.24 -33.29 -24.47
CA PHE A 545 1.30 -34.32 -24.07
C PHE A 545 0.39 -34.74 -25.23
N ASN A 546 0.39 -35.98 -25.57
CA ASN A 546 -0.55 -36.56 -26.57
C ASN A 546 -1.94 -36.83 -25.94
N ASP A 547 -2.38 -35.94 -25.05
CA ASP A 547 -3.67 -36.05 -24.40
C ASP A 547 -4.78 -35.50 -25.31
N THR A 548 -5.90 -36.22 -25.35
CA THR A 548 -7.11 -35.78 -26.06
C THR A 548 -7.94 -34.80 -25.23
N ASP A 549 -7.70 -34.72 -23.90
CA ASP A 549 -8.40 -33.85 -22.97
C ASP A 549 -7.45 -32.85 -22.25
N LEU A 550 -6.88 -31.95 -23.00
CA LEU A 550 -6.04 -30.87 -22.44
C LEU A 550 -6.82 -29.93 -21.51
N ARG A 551 -8.14 -29.81 -21.67
CA ARG A 551 -9.00 -29.02 -20.77
C ARG A 551 -9.16 -29.73 -19.43
N GLY A 552 -9.23 -31.06 -19.40
CA GLY A 552 -9.24 -31.85 -18.17
C GLY A 552 -7.95 -31.69 -17.39
N LEU A 553 -6.80 -31.53 -18.04
CA LEU A 553 -5.53 -31.25 -17.35
C LEU A 553 -5.57 -29.95 -16.52
N TRP A 554 -6.27 -28.93 -16.96
CA TRP A 554 -6.48 -27.71 -16.17
C TRP A 554 -7.26 -28.00 -14.89
N CYS A 555 -8.36 -28.75 -14.99
CA CYS A 555 -9.14 -29.18 -13.82
C CYS A 555 -8.30 -29.97 -12.82
N ASP A 556 -7.55 -30.96 -13.32
CA ASP A 556 -6.68 -31.79 -12.50
C ASP A 556 -5.60 -30.95 -11.80
N PHE A 557 -5.02 -29.98 -12.53
CA PHE A 557 -4.04 -29.06 -11.95
C PHE A 557 -4.66 -28.25 -10.80
N MET A 558 -5.79 -27.61 -11.01
CA MET A 558 -6.44 -26.75 -10.00
C MET A 558 -6.86 -27.57 -8.77
N LEU A 559 -7.42 -28.76 -8.94
CA LEU A 559 -7.78 -29.64 -7.83
C LEU A 559 -6.55 -30.11 -7.04
N ASN A 560 -5.45 -30.42 -7.72
CA ASN A 560 -4.18 -30.75 -7.05
C ASN A 560 -3.60 -29.54 -6.32
N ALA A 561 -3.61 -28.35 -6.92
CA ALA A 561 -3.15 -27.13 -6.25
C ALA A 561 -3.98 -26.83 -4.99
N MET A 562 -5.31 -26.97 -5.03
CA MET A 562 -6.18 -26.87 -3.87
C MET A 562 -5.84 -27.91 -2.78
N ALA A 563 -5.53 -29.15 -3.16
CA ALA A 563 -5.12 -30.18 -2.22
C ALA A 563 -3.77 -29.85 -1.54
N ARG A 564 -2.81 -29.30 -2.31
CA ARG A 564 -1.52 -28.84 -1.77
C ARG A 564 -1.69 -27.61 -0.86
N LEU A 565 -2.55 -26.68 -1.22
CA LEU A 565 -2.89 -25.53 -0.37
C LEU A 565 -3.48 -25.99 0.97
N LYS A 566 -4.36 -26.98 0.98
CA LYS A 566 -4.88 -27.55 2.24
C LYS A 566 -3.76 -28.07 3.13
N ILE A 567 -2.80 -28.83 2.57
CA ILE A 567 -1.66 -29.34 3.34
C ILE A 567 -0.82 -28.18 3.87
N ALA A 568 -0.52 -27.19 3.03
CA ALA A 568 0.23 -26.00 3.37
C ALA A 568 -0.44 -25.18 4.50
N ASN A 569 -1.77 -25.16 4.55
CA ASN A 569 -2.57 -24.50 5.58
C ASN A 569 -2.86 -25.42 6.78
N ASN A 570 -1.88 -26.22 7.21
CA ASN A 570 -1.97 -27.12 8.36
C ASN A 570 -3.11 -28.17 8.26
N ASN A 571 -3.39 -28.67 7.09
CA ASN A 571 -4.50 -29.56 6.75
C ASN A 571 -5.90 -28.94 6.96
N VAL A 572 -5.98 -27.63 7.10
CA VAL A 572 -7.25 -26.89 7.15
C VAL A 572 -7.55 -26.34 5.75
N GLU A 573 -8.69 -26.73 5.20
CA GLU A 573 -9.14 -26.14 3.93
C GLU A 573 -9.50 -24.68 4.12
N PRO A 574 -8.94 -23.75 3.30
CA PRO A 574 -9.48 -22.40 3.25
C PRO A 574 -10.97 -22.43 2.93
N ARG A 575 -11.74 -21.58 3.55
CA ARG A 575 -13.19 -21.51 3.34
C ARG A 575 -13.53 -21.15 1.89
N VAL A 576 -12.74 -20.27 1.30
CA VAL A 576 -12.85 -19.84 -0.08
C VAL A 576 -11.47 -19.82 -0.73
N VAL A 577 -11.39 -20.46 -1.89
CA VAL A 577 -10.24 -20.37 -2.80
C VAL A 577 -10.68 -19.56 -4.01
N SER A 578 -9.96 -18.51 -4.36
CA SER A 578 -10.24 -17.72 -5.55
C SER A 578 -9.42 -18.19 -6.74
N VAL A 579 -10.01 -18.08 -7.93
CA VAL A 579 -9.34 -18.29 -9.22
C VAL A 579 -9.79 -17.19 -10.19
N TRP A 580 -8.91 -16.77 -11.10
CA TRP A 580 -9.29 -15.89 -12.20
C TRP A 580 -10.26 -16.61 -13.15
N SER A 581 -11.22 -15.87 -13.70
CA SER A 581 -12.06 -16.39 -14.78
C SER A 581 -11.23 -16.59 -16.05
N SER A 582 -11.53 -17.64 -16.80
CA SER A 582 -10.92 -17.91 -18.10
C SER A 582 -11.82 -18.80 -18.96
N GLY A 583 -11.51 -18.91 -20.26
CA GLY A 583 -12.20 -19.86 -21.13
C GLY A 583 -12.06 -21.33 -20.72
N LEU A 584 -11.22 -21.63 -19.73
CA LEU A 584 -11.03 -22.95 -19.12
C LEU A 584 -11.73 -23.11 -17.78
N THR A 585 -12.20 -22.04 -17.15
CA THR A 585 -12.95 -22.10 -15.88
C THR A 585 -14.12 -23.08 -16.03
N ASN A 586 -13.96 -24.26 -15.42
CA ASN A 586 -14.89 -25.35 -15.62
C ASN A 586 -15.80 -25.52 -14.40
N THR A 587 -17.03 -25.08 -14.53
CA THR A 587 -18.03 -25.15 -13.47
C THR A 587 -18.39 -26.58 -13.05
N LYS A 588 -18.03 -27.60 -13.83
CA LYS A 588 -18.28 -29.01 -13.49
C LYS A 588 -17.18 -29.61 -12.62
N CYS A 589 -15.94 -29.14 -12.71
CA CYS A 589 -14.83 -29.70 -11.93
C CYS A 589 -14.54 -28.90 -10.66
N LEU A 590 -14.79 -27.60 -10.67
CA LEU A 590 -14.56 -26.75 -9.49
C LEU A 590 -15.73 -26.84 -8.51
N PRO A 591 -15.47 -27.03 -7.20
CA PRO A 591 -16.51 -27.10 -6.18
C PRO A 591 -17.06 -25.69 -5.86
N SER A 592 -18.22 -25.32 -6.42
CA SER A 592 -18.81 -23.97 -6.30
C SER A 592 -19.04 -23.52 -4.84
N SER A 593 -19.17 -24.46 -3.89
CA SER A 593 -19.32 -24.14 -2.46
C SER A 593 -18.03 -23.59 -1.81
N ARG A 594 -16.87 -23.77 -2.44
CA ARG A 594 -15.54 -23.40 -1.91
C ARG A 594 -14.73 -22.52 -2.84
N VAL A 595 -15.11 -22.44 -4.11
CA VAL A 595 -14.41 -21.62 -5.09
C VAL A 595 -15.18 -20.33 -5.32
N ALA A 596 -14.48 -19.22 -5.26
CA ALA A 596 -14.93 -17.94 -5.82
C ALA A 596 -14.21 -17.70 -7.13
N VAL A 597 -14.93 -17.19 -8.13
CA VAL A 597 -14.32 -16.82 -9.40
C VAL A 597 -14.18 -15.31 -9.46
N GLN A 598 -12.95 -14.85 -9.65
CA GLN A 598 -12.65 -13.43 -9.87
C GLN A 598 -12.80 -13.15 -11.38
N VAL A 599 -13.83 -12.38 -11.70
CA VAL A 599 -14.23 -12.16 -13.09
C VAL A 599 -13.61 -10.89 -13.62
N TRP A 600 -12.66 -11.05 -14.54
CA TRP A 600 -11.95 -9.92 -15.18
C TRP A 600 -12.43 -9.61 -16.60
N GLY A 601 -13.18 -10.48 -17.24
CA GLY A 601 -13.77 -10.25 -18.55
C GLY A 601 -14.69 -9.03 -18.61
N GLY A 602 -15.27 -8.75 -19.78
CA GLY A 602 -16.17 -7.61 -19.96
C GLY A 602 -17.45 -7.74 -19.12
N SER A 603 -17.95 -6.64 -18.61
CA SER A 603 -19.13 -6.61 -17.71
C SER A 603 -20.43 -7.11 -18.35
N THR A 604 -20.48 -7.22 -19.68
CA THR A 604 -21.63 -7.72 -20.45
C THR A 604 -21.48 -9.18 -20.88
N TRP A 605 -20.38 -9.85 -20.54
CA TRP A 605 -20.14 -11.21 -20.99
C TRP A 605 -21.07 -12.21 -20.30
N GLN A 606 -21.49 -13.24 -21.05
CA GLN A 606 -22.41 -14.27 -20.57
C GLN A 606 -21.82 -15.06 -19.39
N GLU A 607 -20.50 -15.22 -19.33
CA GLU A 607 -19.78 -15.89 -18.24
C GLU A 607 -20.17 -15.36 -16.86
N ASN A 608 -20.41 -14.05 -16.71
CA ASN A 608 -20.85 -13.44 -15.45
C ASN A 608 -22.14 -14.08 -14.91
N TYR A 609 -23.09 -14.35 -15.80
CA TYR A 609 -24.37 -14.97 -15.45
C TYR A 609 -24.22 -16.47 -15.22
N ASP A 610 -23.46 -17.15 -16.09
CA ASP A 610 -23.27 -18.60 -16.02
C ASP A 610 -22.61 -19.02 -14.71
N LEU A 611 -21.64 -18.27 -14.22
CA LEU A 611 -20.98 -18.54 -12.93
C LEU A 611 -21.94 -18.42 -11.77
N ILE A 612 -22.73 -17.36 -11.71
CA ILE A 612 -23.72 -17.13 -10.65
C ILE A 612 -24.82 -18.18 -10.70
N ASP A 613 -25.33 -18.52 -11.87
CA ASP A 613 -26.37 -19.52 -12.08
C ASP A 613 -25.89 -20.94 -11.71
N ASN A 614 -24.59 -21.22 -11.84
CA ASN A 614 -23.96 -22.46 -11.38
C ASN A 614 -23.60 -22.44 -9.88
N GLY A 615 -23.96 -21.41 -9.16
CA GLY A 615 -23.83 -21.33 -7.69
C GLY A 615 -22.45 -20.91 -7.18
N PHE A 616 -21.58 -20.35 -8.05
CA PHE A 616 -20.27 -19.84 -7.62
C PHE A 616 -20.44 -18.49 -6.90
N ASN A 617 -19.56 -18.28 -5.91
CA ASN A 617 -19.30 -16.92 -5.43
C ASN A 617 -18.46 -16.19 -6.48
N VAL A 618 -18.68 -14.87 -6.63
CA VAL A 618 -17.96 -14.05 -7.61
C VAL A 618 -17.37 -12.81 -6.95
N ILE A 619 -16.21 -12.39 -7.48
CA ILE A 619 -15.57 -11.11 -7.23
C ILE A 619 -15.44 -10.44 -8.60
N PHE A 620 -15.98 -9.25 -8.75
CA PHE A 620 -15.88 -8.55 -10.01
C PHE A 620 -14.60 -7.70 -10.10
N SER A 621 -13.90 -7.83 -11.23
CA SER A 621 -12.71 -7.05 -11.58
C SER A 621 -12.74 -6.71 -13.07
N HIS A 622 -13.91 -6.27 -13.54
CA HIS A 622 -14.18 -6.11 -14.99
C HIS A 622 -13.18 -5.16 -15.67
N VAL A 623 -12.57 -5.63 -16.75
CA VAL A 623 -11.58 -4.89 -17.56
C VAL A 623 -12.13 -3.57 -18.12
N ASP A 624 -13.44 -3.51 -18.38
CA ASP A 624 -14.10 -2.32 -18.89
C ASP A 624 -14.44 -1.26 -17.82
N ALA A 625 -14.08 -1.50 -16.54
CA ALA A 625 -14.35 -0.56 -15.46
C ALA A 625 -13.25 -0.48 -14.37
N TRP A 626 -12.69 -1.62 -13.94
CA TRP A 626 -11.89 -1.71 -12.72
C TRP A 626 -10.43 -2.12 -12.96
N TYR A 627 -9.99 -2.23 -14.24
CA TYR A 627 -8.58 -2.32 -14.60
C TYR A 627 -7.99 -0.91 -14.70
N LEU A 628 -7.07 -0.59 -13.81
CA LEU A 628 -6.50 0.74 -13.67
C LEU A 628 -5.30 0.99 -14.58
N ASP A 629 -4.79 -0.06 -15.22
CA ASP A 629 -3.75 -0.05 -16.25
C ASP A 629 -4.28 0.26 -17.66
N CYS A 630 -5.60 0.28 -17.85
CA CYS A 630 -6.20 0.54 -19.17
C CYS A 630 -5.96 1.97 -19.66
N GLY A 631 -5.70 2.11 -20.95
CA GLY A 631 -5.67 3.40 -21.66
C GLY A 631 -4.29 4.04 -21.78
N PHE A 632 -3.20 3.29 -21.53
CA PHE A 632 -1.82 3.80 -21.68
C PHE A 632 -1.19 3.43 -23.02
N GLY A 633 -1.96 2.86 -23.96
CA GLY A 633 -1.49 2.40 -25.23
C GLY A 633 -1.02 0.94 -25.21
N ASN A 634 -0.49 0.50 -26.33
CA ASN A 634 0.00 -0.87 -26.50
C ASN A 634 1.53 -0.90 -26.39
N TRP A 635 2.06 -1.52 -25.33
CA TRP A 635 3.50 -1.62 -25.13
C TRP A 635 4.20 -2.61 -26.09
N ARG A 636 3.45 -3.56 -26.70
CA ARG A 636 3.98 -4.58 -27.62
C ARG A 636 4.03 -4.13 -29.07
N SER A 637 3.23 -3.12 -29.44
CA SER A 637 3.12 -2.62 -30.82
C SER A 637 2.57 -1.20 -30.85
N THR A 638 2.48 -0.60 -32.03
CA THR A 638 1.82 0.70 -32.20
C THR A 638 0.29 0.57 -32.11
N GLY A 639 -0.37 1.57 -31.53
CA GLY A 639 -1.83 1.66 -31.44
C GLY A 639 -2.36 1.69 -30.01
N GLU A 640 -3.68 1.57 -29.91
CA GLU A 640 -4.37 1.50 -28.61
C GLU A 640 -4.17 0.12 -27.96
N GLY A 641 -4.04 0.09 -26.64
CA GLY A 641 -3.96 -1.15 -25.88
C GLY A 641 -5.29 -1.92 -25.88
N ALA A 642 -5.22 -3.22 -25.60
CA ALA A 642 -6.37 -4.12 -25.62
C ALA A 642 -7.50 -3.68 -24.66
N CYS A 643 -7.17 -2.96 -23.58
CA CYS A 643 -8.15 -2.48 -22.60
C CYS A 643 -8.40 -0.96 -22.65
N SER A 644 -8.09 -0.29 -23.79
CA SER A 644 -8.47 1.12 -23.96
C SER A 644 -10.00 1.31 -23.88
N PRO A 645 -10.49 2.49 -23.43
CA PRO A 645 -9.80 3.71 -23.00
C PRO A 645 -9.42 3.72 -21.52
N TYR A 646 -8.75 4.80 -21.07
CA TYR A 646 -8.48 5.08 -19.66
C TYR A 646 -9.74 5.04 -18.81
N ARG A 647 -9.67 4.37 -17.66
CA ARG A 647 -10.79 4.26 -16.71
C ARG A 647 -10.71 5.40 -15.69
N THR A 648 -11.54 6.41 -15.86
CA THR A 648 -11.60 7.54 -14.91
C THR A 648 -12.17 7.10 -13.56
N TRP A 649 -11.96 7.87 -12.50
CA TRP A 649 -12.57 7.58 -11.21
C TRP A 649 -14.10 7.57 -11.26
N GLN A 650 -14.71 8.35 -12.19
CA GLN A 650 -16.13 8.34 -12.42
C GLN A 650 -16.59 7.02 -13.04
N ASN A 651 -15.82 6.45 -14.00
CA ASN A 651 -16.11 5.14 -14.57
C ASN A 651 -16.07 4.06 -13.49
N VAL A 652 -15.02 4.08 -12.64
CA VAL A 652 -14.90 3.15 -11.52
C VAL A 652 -16.09 3.28 -10.56
N TYR A 653 -16.45 4.52 -10.19
CA TYR A 653 -17.55 4.79 -9.27
C TYR A 653 -18.93 4.35 -9.81
N LYS A 654 -19.23 4.62 -11.08
CA LYS A 654 -20.53 4.30 -11.71
C LYS A 654 -20.76 2.81 -11.93
N HIS A 655 -19.69 2.02 -11.96
CA HIS A 655 -19.82 0.60 -12.28
C HIS A 655 -20.49 -0.19 -11.15
N ARG A 656 -21.67 -0.75 -11.45
CA ARG A 656 -22.52 -1.55 -10.54
C ARG A 656 -23.00 -2.81 -11.26
N PRO A 657 -22.13 -3.81 -11.47
CA PRO A 657 -22.49 -4.98 -12.25
C PRO A 657 -23.71 -5.74 -11.69
N TRP A 658 -23.83 -5.85 -10.38
CA TRP A 658 -24.97 -6.52 -9.72
C TRP A 658 -26.34 -5.88 -9.97
N GLU A 659 -26.40 -4.58 -10.24
CA GLU A 659 -27.65 -3.90 -10.64
C GLU A 659 -27.98 -4.16 -12.11
N ARG A 660 -26.99 -4.04 -13.00
CA ARG A 660 -27.17 -4.30 -14.44
C ARG A 660 -27.62 -5.74 -14.70
N MET A 661 -27.09 -6.70 -13.95
CA MET A 661 -27.45 -8.11 -14.04
C MET A 661 -28.85 -8.44 -13.48
N ARG A 662 -29.50 -7.53 -12.78
CA ARG A 662 -30.81 -7.73 -12.14
C ARG A 662 -30.89 -8.98 -11.25
N LEU A 663 -29.83 -9.20 -10.47
CA LEU A 663 -29.68 -10.38 -9.63
C LEU A 663 -30.81 -10.49 -8.59
N THR A 664 -31.28 -11.71 -8.37
CA THR A 664 -32.18 -12.02 -7.25
C THR A 664 -31.47 -11.79 -5.91
N LYS A 665 -32.24 -11.67 -4.82
CA LYS A 665 -31.67 -11.51 -3.47
C LYS A 665 -30.75 -12.66 -3.07
N ALA A 666 -30.99 -13.87 -3.57
CA ALA A 666 -30.13 -15.03 -3.33
C ALA A 666 -28.81 -14.92 -4.11
N GLN A 667 -28.88 -14.59 -5.38
CA GLN A 667 -27.71 -14.40 -6.25
C GLN A 667 -26.82 -13.22 -5.81
N ARG A 668 -27.40 -12.13 -5.30
CA ARG A 668 -26.63 -11.01 -4.71
C ARG A 668 -25.74 -11.45 -3.54
N LYS A 669 -26.10 -12.50 -2.79
CA LYS A 669 -25.24 -13.03 -1.71
C LYS A 669 -24.00 -13.77 -2.24
N GLN A 670 -24.02 -14.22 -3.50
CA GLN A 670 -22.90 -14.85 -4.15
C GLN A 670 -21.84 -13.79 -4.61
N VAL A 671 -22.24 -12.53 -4.76
CA VAL A 671 -21.32 -11.44 -5.02
C VAL A 671 -20.61 -11.07 -3.72
N LEU A 672 -19.36 -11.50 -3.56
CA LEU A 672 -18.55 -11.19 -2.38
C LEU A 672 -18.14 -9.72 -2.36
N GLY A 673 -17.94 -9.13 -3.53
CA GLY A 673 -17.53 -7.75 -3.73
C GLY A 673 -16.82 -7.53 -5.05
N GLY A 674 -15.79 -6.72 -5.03
CA GLY A 674 -14.99 -6.41 -6.21
C GLY A 674 -13.57 -5.96 -5.88
N GLU A 675 -12.77 -5.85 -6.93
CA GLU A 675 -11.37 -5.48 -6.85
C GLU A 675 -10.96 -4.60 -8.03
N VAL A 676 -10.25 -3.51 -7.78
CA VAL A 676 -9.49 -2.82 -8.82
C VAL A 676 -8.16 -3.52 -9.01
N CYS A 677 -7.77 -3.72 -10.26
CA CYS A 677 -6.49 -4.32 -10.62
C CYS A 677 -5.58 -3.28 -11.25
N LEU A 678 -4.32 -3.26 -10.82
CA LEU A 678 -3.26 -2.50 -11.46
C LEU A 678 -2.18 -3.48 -11.92
N TRP A 679 -2.27 -3.88 -13.20
CA TRP A 679 -1.22 -4.57 -13.90
C TRP A 679 -0.11 -3.59 -14.26
N THR A 680 1.14 -4.03 -14.22
CA THR A 680 2.26 -3.09 -14.18
C THR A 680 3.21 -3.18 -15.36
N GLU A 681 2.74 -3.65 -16.53
CA GLU A 681 3.52 -3.66 -17.77
C GLU A 681 4.03 -2.28 -18.17
N GLN A 682 3.26 -1.22 -17.85
CA GLN A 682 3.57 0.17 -18.17
C GLN A 682 3.51 1.08 -16.92
N THR A 683 3.68 0.51 -15.74
CA THR A 683 3.60 1.26 -14.47
C THR A 683 4.72 0.83 -13.54
N ASP A 684 5.52 1.77 -13.09
CA ASP A 684 6.53 1.58 -12.05
C ASP A 684 6.17 2.36 -10.77
N GLU A 685 7.07 2.38 -9.80
CA GLU A 685 6.86 3.06 -8.53
C GLU A 685 6.58 4.57 -8.67
N TYR A 686 7.11 5.22 -9.71
CA TYR A 686 6.96 6.67 -9.90
C TYR A 686 5.55 7.08 -10.31
N GLN A 687 4.78 6.18 -10.93
CA GLN A 687 3.40 6.46 -11.33
C GLN A 687 2.37 5.81 -10.40
N LEU A 688 2.77 4.95 -9.45
CA LEU A 688 1.89 4.11 -8.64
C LEU A 688 0.73 4.90 -8.02
N ASP A 689 1.05 5.94 -7.27
CA ASP A 689 0.04 6.70 -6.54
C ASP A 689 -0.96 7.39 -7.48
N ASN A 690 -0.48 7.97 -8.59
CA ASN A 690 -1.34 8.60 -9.60
C ASN A 690 -2.22 7.58 -10.33
N ARG A 691 -1.71 6.35 -10.53
CA ARG A 691 -2.48 5.28 -11.19
C ARG A 691 -3.56 4.71 -10.27
N LEU A 692 -3.31 4.68 -8.98
CA LEU A 692 -4.25 4.15 -8.00
C LEU A 692 -5.27 5.19 -7.53
N TRP A 693 -4.84 6.40 -7.17
CA TRP A 693 -5.66 7.35 -6.45
C TRP A 693 -6.03 8.57 -7.30
N PRO A 694 -7.31 8.99 -7.33
CA PRO A 694 -8.43 8.56 -6.46
C PRO A 694 -9.26 7.38 -6.98
N ARG A 695 -8.88 6.71 -8.07
CA ARG A 695 -9.69 5.66 -8.72
C ARG A 695 -9.99 4.49 -7.78
N ALA A 696 -9.01 3.97 -7.06
CA ALA A 696 -9.23 2.91 -6.07
C ALA A 696 -10.13 3.35 -4.91
N ALA A 697 -10.07 4.64 -4.53
CA ALA A 697 -10.99 5.19 -3.53
C ALA A 697 -12.44 5.21 -4.03
N ALA A 698 -12.67 5.43 -5.32
CA ALA A 698 -14.00 5.36 -5.93
C ALA A 698 -14.61 3.96 -5.80
N LEU A 699 -13.82 2.90 -6.02
CA LEU A 699 -14.24 1.53 -5.72
C LEU A 699 -14.54 1.36 -4.22
N GLY A 700 -13.67 1.92 -3.36
CA GLY A 700 -13.85 1.83 -1.91
C GLY A 700 -15.25 2.25 -1.47
N GLU A 701 -15.74 3.42 -1.91
CA GLU A 701 -17.10 3.86 -1.62
C GLU A 701 -18.16 2.99 -2.31
N ARG A 702 -17.94 2.60 -3.56
CA ARG A 702 -18.91 1.75 -4.27
C ARG A 702 -19.17 0.43 -3.53
N LEU A 703 -18.13 -0.19 -2.99
CA LEU A 703 -18.26 -1.45 -2.26
C LEU A 703 -18.61 -1.28 -0.78
N TRP A 704 -18.28 -0.13 -0.19
CA TRP A 704 -18.65 0.17 1.18
C TRP A 704 -20.11 0.57 1.30
N SER A 705 -20.49 1.59 0.54
CA SER A 705 -21.78 2.26 0.71
C SER A 705 -22.85 1.73 -0.23
N ASP A 706 -22.51 1.43 -1.48
CA ASP A 706 -23.44 1.06 -2.56
C ASP A 706 -24.74 1.86 -2.49
N LEU A 707 -24.58 3.18 -2.49
CA LEU A 707 -25.73 4.08 -2.36
C LEU A 707 -26.74 3.79 -3.47
N ASP A 708 -27.99 3.51 -3.07
CA ASP A 708 -29.11 3.37 -3.97
C ASP A 708 -29.49 4.75 -4.48
N ASP A 709 -28.82 5.16 -5.53
CA ASP A 709 -29.26 6.32 -6.31
C ASP A 709 -30.29 5.86 -7.32
N ASP A 710 -31.56 6.24 -7.12
CA ASP A 710 -32.63 6.12 -8.13
C ASP A 710 -32.34 6.98 -9.38
N ARG A 711 -31.18 7.61 -9.43
CA ARG A 711 -30.70 8.48 -10.51
C ARG A 711 -30.11 7.67 -11.65
N GLU A 712 -30.25 8.17 -12.85
CA GLU A 712 -29.66 7.61 -14.07
C GLU A 712 -28.22 7.13 -13.83
N PHE A 713 -27.95 5.86 -14.11
CA PHE A 713 -26.69 5.17 -13.86
C PHE A 713 -25.44 5.83 -14.50
N ASP A 714 -25.64 6.84 -15.34
CA ASP A 714 -24.56 7.43 -16.15
C ASP A 714 -24.00 8.76 -15.60
N VAL A 715 -24.55 9.31 -14.52
CA VAL A 715 -24.10 10.60 -13.97
C VAL A 715 -23.62 10.43 -12.53
N VAL A 716 -22.39 10.89 -12.26
CA VAL A 716 -21.90 11.00 -10.88
C VAL A 716 -22.51 12.24 -10.20
N PRO A 717 -23.20 12.12 -9.06
CA PRO A 717 -23.78 13.25 -8.35
C PRO A 717 -22.77 14.32 -7.94
N GLN A 718 -23.17 15.59 -7.87
CA GLN A 718 -22.27 16.69 -7.53
C GLN A 718 -21.70 16.58 -6.09
N ASP A 719 -22.49 16.07 -5.14
CA ASP A 719 -22.03 15.82 -3.77
C ASP A 719 -20.87 14.81 -3.72
N VAL A 720 -20.89 13.80 -4.61
CA VAL A 720 -19.79 12.83 -4.76
C VAL A 720 -18.51 13.51 -5.23
N PHE A 721 -18.58 14.45 -6.19
CA PHE A 721 -17.41 15.23 -6.62
C PHE A 721 -16.82 16.05 -5.48
N LYS A 722 -17.68 16.72 -4.68
CA LYS A 722 -17.25 17.48 -3.51
C LYS A 722 -16.54 16.59 -2.49
N ARG A 723 -17.15 15.48 -2.11
CA ARG A 723 -16.59 14.52 -1.13
C ARG A 723 -15.28 13.89 -1.63
N MET A 724 -15.24 13.47 -2.90
CA MET A 724 -14.02 12.94 -3.52
C MET A 724 -12.89 13.98 -3.55
N SER A 725 -13.21 15.24 -3.85
CA SER A 725 -12.20 16.32 -3.85
C SER A 725 -11.58 16.54 -2.46
N VAL A 726 -12.41 16.56 -1.42
CA VAL A 726 -11.95 16.68 -0.04
C VAL A 726 -11.11 15.45 0.35
N PHE A 727 -11.59 14.24 0.03
CA PHE A 727 -10.88 13.00 0.33
C PHE A 727 -9.53 12.91 -0.40
N ARG A 728 -9.49 13.25 -1.68
CA ARG A 728 -8.24 13.31 -2.47
C ARG A 728 -7.21 14.25 -1.83
N ASN A 729 -7.64 15.43 -1.34
CA ASN A 729 -6.74 16.35 -0.67
C ASN A 729 -6.19 15.75 0.63
N ARG A 730 -7.02 15.00 1.39
CA ARG A 730 -6.56 14.25 2.57
C ARG A 730 -5.51 13.19 2.23
N LEU A 731 -5.69 12.44 1.15
CA LEU A 731 -4.67 11.49 0.69
C LEU A 731 -3.33 12.19 0.41
N VAL A 732 -3.37 13.38 -0.20
CA VAL A 732 -2.15 14.18 -0.44
C VAL A 732 -1.51 14.69 0.86
N GLU A 733 -2.31 15.09 1.84
CA GLU A 733 -1.82 15.47 3.17
C GLU A 733 -1.15 14.31 3.90
N LEU A 734 -1.59 13.08 3.64
CA LEU A 734 -1.01 11.84 4.16
C LEU A 734 0.24 11.38 3.39
N GLY A 735 0.60 12.07 2.31
CA GLY A 735 1.80 11.77 1.53
C GLY A 735 1.59 10.91 0.28
N LEU A 736 0.32 10.61 -0.09
CA LEU A 736 0.02 9.94 -1.35
C LEU A 736 -0.05 10.97 -2.50
N GLU A 737 0.59 10.66 -3.62
CA GLU A 737 0.61 11.53 -4.80
C GLU A 737 -0.64 11.34 -5.69
N ALA A 738 -1.84 11.45 -5.07
CA ALA A 738 -3.11 11.22 -5.75
C ALA A 738 -3.37 12.21 -6.90
N GLU A 739 -3.87 11.70 -8.03
CA GLU A 739 -4.22 12.47 -9.22
C GLU A 739 -5.23 13.58 -8.90
N PRO A 740 -5.05 14.83 -9.41
CA PRO A 740 -6.07 15.88 -9.26
C PRO A 740 -7.30 15.53 -10.10
N ILE A 741 -8.50 15.69 -9.51
CA ILE A 741 -9.76 15.36 -10.18
C ILE A 741 -10.30 16.50 -11.07
N PHE A 742 -9.92 17.74 -10.79
CA PHE A 742 -10.24 18.97 -11.54
C PHE A 742 -9.32 20.11 -11.12
N PRO A 743 -9.29 21.25 -11.85
CA PRO A 743 -8.54 22.44 -11.46
C PRO A 743 -9.00 22.97 -10.08
N LYS A 744 -8.08 23.49 -9.27
CA LYS A 744 -8.40 24.10 -7.96
C LYS A 744 -9.49 25.18 -8.05
N PHE A 745 -9.59 25.86 -9.19
CA PHE A 745 -10.65 26.82 -9.47
C PHE A 745 -12.04 26.20 -9.22
N CYS A 746 -12.29 24.99 -9.72
CA CYS A 746 -13.59 24.33 -9.61
C CYS A 746 -13.95 23.99 -8.16
N ALA A 747 -12.95 23.66 -7.32
CA ALA A 747 -13.16 23.47 -5.88
C ALA A 747 -13.57 24.77 -5.17
N GLN A 748 -13.04 25.90 -5.62
CA GLN A 748 -13.28 27.23 -5.05
C GLN A 748 -14.50 27.93 -5.63
N HIS A 749 -15.05 27.43 -6.74
CA HIS A 749 -16.21 27.97 -7.47
C HIS A 749 -17.20 26.83 -7.75
N PRO A 750 -17.90 26.33 -6.71
CA PRO A 750 -18.82 25.20 -6.86
C PRO A 750 -19.97 25.55 -7.83
N GLY A 751 -20.17 24.71 -8.84
CA GLY A 751 -21.20 24.86 -9.86
C GLY A 751 -20.79 25.65 -11.11
N GLU A 752 -19.55 26.16 -11.17
CA GLU A 752 -19.05 26.83 -12.37
C GLU A 752 -18.34 25.88 -13.35
N CYS A 753 -17.98 24.66 -12.91
CA CYS A 753 -17.25 23.68 -13.72
C CYS A 753 -18.06 22.43 -14.06
N ILE A 754 -19.25 22.25 -13.51
CA ILE A 754 -20.05 21.01 -13.64
C ILE A 754 -21.48 21.38 -13.97
#